data_78d80d7353c396139f60ddec5f167921
#
_entry.id   78d80d7353c396139f60ddec5f167921
#
_cell.length_a   1.000
_cell.length_b   1.000
_cell.length_c   1.000
_cell.angle_alpha   90.00
_cell.angle_beta   90.00
_cell.angle_gamma   90.00
#
_symmetry.space_group_name_H-M   'P 1'
#
loop_
_entity.id
_entity.type
_entity.pdbx_description
1 polymer ?
#
loop_
_entity_poly.entity_id
_entity_poly.type
_entity_poly.pdbx_seq_one_letter_code
_entity_poly.pdbx_strand_id
1 'polypeptide(L)'
;EVNNEGNIVITLNKTKSYFSGETVTALFKTPFSGKMLVTMETDHVISYQYVDVSNRTASLDLELSGVHVPNVYITATLIKPHDVSDIPLTVAHGFQNVIVEEKSRKIPVQIVAKESVRSKTKQIVKVKAEPNSFVTLSAVDNGVLQISNFKTPDPYDYFYQKKALQVTAYDIYPLLFAEVRAKLSSTGGDGELSMDKRVNPMPAKRIKVVSYWSGIKKTNGNGEAEFTVHIPQFSGEIRLMAISYKGQSFGSAENKITVADPIVISAALPRLLSPGDTAYVPVTLSNTTDKMASVTATIATDGGLKVSGGNSQSISLNAKSEGRAAFSVVAGPTIGIGNVRISVNGFGEKFEDATEISVRPPSTLQKATGSGTIAGGSSQKVSIGLSDFIPSSVDYNLVVSRSPMLELGEQLRYLVQYPYGCTEQTVSAAFPQLYYGDLADLMQPNKQNKANANTNVLEAIRKIKMRQLYTGAVTLWDGEGEEDWWATIYSAHFLLEAKKAGFDVDNGLMETMLNYISNRLKNRELITYYYNRNQNKKIAPKEVAYGLYVLAIAGRSNVPAMNYYKAKPEILALDSRYLLSAAYALAGDKKSFVSMLPASFSGEESVPQTGGSYYSDVRDEAIALNSLIEVDPNNPQVGLMAKHVGDKLKTRQWLSTQERAFAFLALGKLSRSANNSSATAEIKVDGKTIAKVDGGQWKGDKAALKGTNIEIAAGGSGRLYFFWQAEGISSTGGYKEEDSYLKVRKRFYDRFGNPIAGTRFKQNDLVIIGITLERSYSGVIENVVITDLLPAGFEIENPRTKDIPGMEWIKDAATPTALDVRDDRIHFFVDANYNKQTYYYAVRAVSPGNYKMGPVSADAMYNGEYHSYNGAGVIHISD
;
A
#
# COMPACT_ATOMS: atom_id res chain seq x y z
N GLU A 1 45.98 -13.67 31.78
CA GLU A 1 46.95 -13.90 30.74
C GLU A 1 46.45 -13.32 29.42
N VAL A 2 47.14 -12.30 28.89
CA VAL A 2 46.82 -11.75 27.58
C VAL A 2 47.53 -12.64 26.55
N ASN A 3 46.85 -13.64 26.03
CA ASN A 3 47.42 -14.65 25.14
C ASN A 3 47.53 -14.23 23.68
N ASN A 4 47.40 -12.93 23.37
CA ASN A 4 47.47 -12.42 21.99
C ASN A 4 48.45 -11.22 21.93
N GLU A 5 49.56 -11.37 21.26
CA GLU A 5 50.66 -10.37 21.21
C GLU A 5 50.25 -9.02 20.61
N GLY A 6 49.08 -8.93 19.99
CA GLY A 6 48.53 -7.71 19.39
C GLY A 6 47.38 -7.03 20.16
N ASN A 7 46.99 -7.50 21.36
CA ASN A 7 45.83 -6.99 22.06
C ASN A 7 46.15 -6.24 23.37
N ILE A 8 45.53 -5.08 23.58
CA ILE A 8 45.57 -4.31 24.81
C ILE A 8 44.23 -4.44 25.52
N VAL A 9 44.21 -4.90 26.76
CA VAL A 9 43.03 -4.97 27.60
C VAL A 9 42.87 -3.68 28.39
N ILE A 10 41.77 -2.96 28.20
CA ILE A 10 41.48 -1.72 28.91
C ILE A 10 40.38 -1.99 29.91
N THR A 11 40.63 -1.73 31.18
CA THR A 11 39.66 -1.88 32.27
C THR A 11 39.37 -0.51 32.89
N LEU A 12 38.14 -0.22 33.15
CA LEU A 12 37.68 1.05 33.71
C LEU A 12 37.39 0.89 35.21
N ASN A 13 37.58 1.98 35.98
CA ASN A 13 37.26 2.00 37.41
C ASN A 13 35.75 1.89 37.73
N LYS A 14 34.84 2.03 36.72
CA LYS A 14 33.41 1.79 36.85
C LYS A 14 32.95 0.86 35.72
N THR A 15 31.98 -0.01 36.02
CA THR A 15 31.32 -0.90 35.04
C THR A 15 30.05 -0.31 34.46
N LYS A 16 29.53 0.80 34.99
CA LYS A 16 28.34 1.53 34.56
C LYS A 16 28.75 2.85 33.90
N SER A 17 27.76 3.67 33.57
CA SER A 17 27.95 5.00 33.00
C SER A 17 28.67 5.98 33.96
N TYR A 18 29.33 6.95 33.38
CA TYR A 18 29.89 8.13 34.01
C TYR A 18 29.04 9.34 33.74
N PHE A 19 29.18 10.37 34.56
CA PHE A 19 28.60 11.67 34.26
C PHE A 19 29.63 12.63 33.67
N SER A 20 29.18 13.58 32.86
CA SER A 20 30.01 14.72 32.46
C SER A 20 30.57 15.44 33.67
N GLY A 21 31.89 15.73 33.66
CA GLY A 21 32.65 16.27 34.77
C GLY A 21 33.31 15.24 35.69
N GLU A 22 33.07 13.93 35.49
CA GLU A 22 33.76 12.88 36.21
C GLU A 22 35.06 12.50 35.49
N THR A 23 35.97 11.89 36.26
CA THR A 23 37.20 11.32 35.75
C THR A 23 37.09 9.80 35.61
N VAL A 24 37.42 9.30 34.45
CA VAL A 24 37.55 7.86 34.21
C VAL A 24 39.02 7.45 34.38
N THR A 25 39.26 6.50 35.26
CA THR A 25 40.59 5.86 35.40
C THR A 25 40.59 4.61 34.49
N ALA A 26 41.43 4.62 33.47
CA ALA A 26 41.65 3.48 32.57
C ALA A 26 42.95 2.75 32.92
N LEU A 27 42.85 1.47 33.23
CA LEU A 27 43.97 0.57 33.45
C LEU A 27 44.24 -0.24 32.19
N PHE A 28 45.40 -0.09 31.63
CA PHE A 28 45.86 -0.79 30.45
C PHE A 28 46.72 -1.98 30.84
N LYS A 29 46.37 -3.19 30.38
CA LYS A 29 47.20 -4.38 30.42
C LYS A 29 47.70 -4.67 29.01
N THR A 30 48.99 -4.69 28.82
CA THR A 30 49.62 -4.73 27.53
C THR A 30 50.48 -5.97 27.35
N PRO A 31 50.74 -6.46 26.13
CA PRO A 31 51.59 -7.63 25.89
C PRO A 31 53.09 -7.36 26.09
N PHE A 32 53.52 -6.12 25.94
CA PHE A 32 54.92 -5.69 26.09
C PHE A 32 54.99 -4.28 26.67
N SER A 33 56.19 -3.82 27.02
CA SER A 33 56.45 -2.44 27.45
C SER A 33 56.85 -1.59 26.23
N GLY A 34 56.50 -0.30 26.26
CA GLY A 34 56.82 0.60 25.15
C GLY A 34 56.09 1.92 25.28
N LYS A 35 56.01 2.67 24.16
CA LYS A 35 55.28 3.94 24.12
C LYS A 35 53.88 3.72 23.57
N MET A 36 52.88 4.10 24.33
CA MET A 36 51.50 3.92 24.02
C MET A 36 50.84 5.26 23.69
N LEU A 37 50.18 5.34 22.54
CA LEU A 37 49.24 6.42 22.18
C LEU A 37 47.86 6.06 22.69
N VAL A 38 47.29 6.90 23.55
CA VAL A 38 45.93 6.76 24.03
C VAL A 38 45.09 7.89 23.40
N THR A 39 43.99 7.55 22.74
CA THR A 39 43.06 8.53 22.16
C THR A 39 41.67 8.40 22.79
N MET A 40 40.96 9.52 22.92
CA MET A 40 39.53 9.57 23.16
C MET A 40 38.85 9.96 21.85
N GLU A 41 37.95 9.10 21.35
CA GLU A 41 37.47 9.23 20.00
C GLU A 41 36.04 8.68 19.82
N THR A 42 35.32 9.19 18.80
CA THR A 42 34.04 8.67 18.31
C THR A 42 34.06 8.64 16.79
N ASP A 43 33.70 9.72 16.14
CA ASP A 43 33.75 9.99 14.70
C ASP A 43 35.06 10.70 14.30
N HIS A 44 35.74 11.27 15.28
CA HIS A 44 37.06 11.87 15.16
C HIS A 44 37.81 11.70 16.48
N VAL A 45 39.12 11.97 16.47
CA VAL A 45 39.95 12.01 17.67
C VAL A 45 39.69 13.31 18.43
N ILE A 46 39.08 13.21 19.63
CA ILE A 46 38.73 14.33 20.47
C ILE A 46 39.95 14.81 21.24
N SER A 47 40.71 13.87 21.79
CA SER A 47 41.96 14.14 22.50
C SER A 47 42.91 12.94 22.41
N TYR A 48 44.21 13.19 22.63
CA TYR A 48 45.22 12.15 22.66
C TYR A 48 46.31 12.45 23.68
N GLN A 49 46.95 11.36 24.19
CA GLN A 49 48.09 11.43 25.09
C GLN A 49 49.07 10.29 24.81
N TYR A 50 50.35 10.54 25.08
CA TYR A 50 51.37 9.50 25.06
C TYR A 50 51.68 9.02 26.47
N VAL A 51 51.72 7.72 26.69
CA VAL A 51 51.94 7.06 27.96
C VAL A 51 53.11 6.07 27.83
N ASP A 52 54.07 6.17 28.72
CA ASP A 52 55.15 5.17 28.79
C ASP A 52 54.67 3.97 29.61
N VAL A 53 54.63 2.81 28.96
CA VAL A 53 54.19 1.56 29.56
C VAL A 53 55.38 0.82 30.14
N SER A 54 55.41 0.63 31.45
CA SER A 54 56.41 -0.16 32.16
C SER A 54 55.76 -1.40 32.78
N ASN A 55 56.47 -2.50 32.84
CA ASN A 55 55.97 -3.76 33.40
C ASN A 55 54.62 -4.23 32.81
N ARG A 56 54.36 -3.94 31.53
CA ARG A 56 53.15 -4.33 30.80
C ARG A 56 51.85 -3.76 31.41
N THR A 57 51.91 -2.69 32.14
CA THR A 57 50.77 -2.01 32.72
C THR A 57 50.97 -0.50 32.66
N ALA A 58 49.83 0.20 32.50
CA ALA A 58 49.75 1.64 32.66
C ALA A 58 48.38 2.02 33.20
N SER A 59 48.32 3.16 33.91
CA SER A 59 47.05 3.74 34.37
C SER A 59 46.99 5.20 33.91
N LEU A 60 45.80 5.62 33.46
CA LEU A 60 45.60 7.00 33.01
C LEU A 60 44.23 7.50 33.47
N ASP A 61 44.24 8.70 34.03
CA ASP A 61 43.05 9.42 34.40
C ASP A 61 42.66 10.37 33.27
N LEU A 62 41.41 10.25 32.78
CA LEU A 62 40.86 11.02 31.67
C LEU A 62 39.60 11.75 32.12
N GLU A 63 39.61 13.06 31.94
CA GLU A 63 38.43 13.90 32.28
C GLU A 63 37.33 13.78 31.22
N LEU A 64 36.11 13.57 31.70
CA LEU A 64 34.93 13.50 30.85
C LEU A 64 34.21 14.85 30.88
N SER A 65 33.68 15.25 29.73
CA SER A 65 32.92 16.47 29.55
C SER A 65 31.71 16.26 28.64
N GLY A 66 30.90 17.31 28.46
CA GLY A 66 29.71 17.25 27.61
C GLY A 66 29.96 16.88 26.14
N VAL A 67 31.21 17.04 25.63
CA VAL A 67 31.58 16.63 24.27
C VAL A 67 31.64 15.10 24.08
N HIS A 68 31.80 14.37 25.21
CA HIS A 68 31.89 12.91 25.21
C HIS A 68 30.50 12.21 25.30
N VAL A 69 29.41 12.97 25.41
CA VAL A 69 28.05 12.42 25.47
C VAL A 69 27.59 12.00 24.08
N PRO A 70 26.98 10.82 23.87
CA PRO A 70 26.53 9.82 24.85
C PRO A 70 27.62 8.79 25.24
N ASN A 71 28.67 8.67 24.50
CA ASN A 71 29.80 7.80 24.78
C ASN A 71 31.07 8.25 24.05
N VAL A 72 32.19 7.82 24.54
CA VAL A 72 33.48 7.98 23.91
C VAL A 72 34.24 6.65 23.98
N TYR A 73 35.10 6.41 23.04
CA TYR A 73 35.99 5.28 23.05
C TYR A 73 37.38 5.72 23.52
N ILE A 74 37.95 5.00 24.48
CA ILE A 74 39.36 5.08 24.81
C ILE A 74 40.05 4.03 23.94
N THR A 75 40.85 4.48 22.98
CA THR A 75 41.63 3.61 22.11
C THR A 75 43.09 3.71 22.44
N ALA A 76 43.78 2.59 22.47
CA ALA A 76 45.19 2.51 22.80
C ALA A 76 45.96 1.80 21.67
N THR A 77 47.06 2.41 21.29
CA THR A 77 48.02 1.84 20.32
C THR A 77 49.40 1.84 20.95
N LEU A 78 49.94 0.67 21.21
CA LEU A 78 51.26 0.48 21.81
C LEU A 78 52.26 0.04 20.76
N ILE A 79 53.38 0.73 20.70
CA ILE A 79 54.49 0.43 19.78
C ILE A 79 55.66 -0.11 20.59
N LYS A 80 56.13 -1.30 20.22
CA LYS A 80 57.32 -1.89 20.84
C LYS A 80 58.54 -1.10 20.43
N PRO A 81 59.45 -0.69 21.36
CA PRO A 81 60.72 -0.09 20.99
C PRO A 81 61.54 -1.06 20.11
N HIS A 82 62.21 -0.51 19.11
CA HIS A 82 63.10 -1.29 18.25
C HIS A 82 64.40 -1.65 19.01
N ASP A 83 64.57 -2.93 19.28
CA ASP A 83 65.83 -3.49 19.79
C ASP A 83 66.49 -4.29 18.67
N VAL A 84 67.80 -4.09 18.50
CA VAL A 84 68.59 -4.68 17.37
C VAL A 84 68.59 -6.23 17.38
N SER A 85 68.24 -6.84 18.52
CA SER A 85 68.22 -8.30 18.71
C SER A 85 66.87 -8.99 18.43
N ASP A 86 65.75 -8.28 18.27
CA ASP A 86 64.42 -8.87 18.09
C ASP A 86 63.73 -8.35 16.83
N ILE A 87 63.35 -9.25 15.97
CA ILE A 87 62.49 -9.03 14.79
C ILE A 87 61.14 -9.64 15.11
N PRO A 88 60.01 -8.99 14.82
CA PRO A 88 59.65 -7.72 14.16
C PRO A 88 59.08 -6.70 15.11
N LEU A 89 58.93 -5.43 14.68
CA LEU A 89 58.15 -4.39 15.31
C LEU A 89 56.72 -4.89 15.51
N THR A 90 56.31 -5.03 16.77
CA THR A 90 54.96 -5.46 17.12
C THR A 90 54.16 -4.23 17.57
N VAL A 91 52.99 -4.04 17.00
CA VAL A 91 52.01 -3.02 17.38
C VAL A 91 50.87 -3.74 18.07
N ALA A 92 50.43 -3.27 19.24
CA ALA A 92 49.25 -3.78 19.91
C ALA A 92 48.18 -2.70 19.98
N HIS A 93 46.93 -3.11 19.81
CA HIS A 93 45.77 -2.21 19.84
C HIS A 93 44.73 -2.69 20.84
N GLY A 94 43.96 -1.75 21.36
CA GLY A 94 42.80 -2.04 22.19
C GLY A 94 41.88 -0.84 22.28
N PHE A 95 40.59 -1.09 22.48
CA PHE A 95 39.62 -0.01 22.72
C PHE A 95 38.59 -0.41 23.76
N GLN A 96 38.08 0.57 24.47
CA GLN A 96 37.06 0.41 25.49
C GLN A 96 36.05 1.53 25.38
N ASN A 97 34.76 1.17 25.32
CA ASN A 97 33.66 2.14 25.29
C ASN A 97 33.42 2.70 26.70
N VAL A 98 33.27 4.01 26.80
CA VAL A 98 32.91 4.74 28.03
C VAL A 98 31.56 5.42 27.78
N ILE A 99 30.53 5.01 28.51
CA ILE A 99 29.19 5.63 28.43
C ILE A 99 29.21 6.89 29.31
N VAL A 100 28.82 8.02 28.74
CA VAL A 100 28.81 9.32 29.43
C VAL A 100 27.41 9.89 29.41
N GLU A 101 26.86 10.17 30.57
CA GLU A 101 25.55 10.78 30.75
C GLU A 101 25.68 12.25 31.19
N GLU A 102 24.73 13.07 30.72
CA GLU A 102 24.63 14.47 31.15
C GLU A 102 23.27 14.70 31.79
N LYS A 103 23.23 14.95 33.08
CA LYS A 103 21.97 15.11 33.84
C LYS A 103 21.11 16.24 33.32
N SER A 104 21.73 17.32 32.86
CA SER A 104 21.03 18.47 32.28
C SER A 104 20.33 18.17 30.98
N ARG A 105 20.60 17.03 30.32
CA ARG A 105 19.95 16.57 29.11
C ARG A 105 18.67 15.79 29.37
N LYS A 106 18.37 15.41 30.60
CA LYS A 106 17.14 14.69 30.98
C LYS A 106 16.15 15.64 31.63
N ILE A 107 14.97 15.77 31.01
CA ILE A 107 13.85 16.54 31.56
C ILE A 107 12.94 15.59 32.34
N PRO A 108 12.70 15.81 33.62
CA PRO A 108 11.67 15.05 34.34
C PRO A 108 10.29 15.41 33.78
N VAL A 109 9.51 14.41 33.37
CA VAL A 109 8.15 14.59 32.87
C VAL A 109 7.18 13.79 33.73
N GLN A 110 6.03 14.39 34.07
CA GLN A 110 4.95 13.74 34.82
C GLN A 110 3.61 14.02 34.14
N ILE A 111 2.79 12.99 33.99
CA ILE A 111 1.41 13.11 33.50
C ILE A 111 0.47 12.99 34.69
N VAL A 112 -0.38 14.00 34.90
CA VAL A 112 -1.42 14.01 35.93
C VAL A 112 -2.78 13.87 35.25
N ALA A 113 -3.45 12.76 35.48
CA ALA A 113 -4.76 12.41 34.93
C ALA A 113 -5.59 11.64 35.97
N LYS A 114 -6.89 11.55 35.74
CA LYS A 114 -7.77 10.68 36.55
C LYS A 114 -7.52 9.22 36.18
N GLU A 115 -7.49 8.34 37.18
CA GLU A 115 -7.26 6.89 36.94
C GLU A 115 -8.45 6.21 36.24
N SER A 116 -9.67 6.65 36.55
CA SER A 116 -10.89 6.08 35.97
C SER A 116 -11.87 7.18 35.54
N VAL A 117 -12.46 7.01 34.37
CA VAL A 117 -13.39 7.94 33.76
C VAL A 117 -14.51 7.21 33.03
N ARG A 118 -15.62 7.92 32.74
CA ARG A 118 -16.69 7.42 31.86
C ARG A 118 -16.39 7.73 30.37
N SER A 119 -17.01 6.96 29.52
CA SER A 119 -17.05 7.27 28.07
C SER A 119 -17.80 8.58 27.78
N LYS A 120 -17.66 9.12 26.59
CA LYS A 120 -18.33 10.38 26.12
C LYS A 120 -18.06 11.59 27.02
N THR A 121 -16.90 11.65 27.66
CA THR A 121 -16.52 12.75 28.56
C THR A 121 -15.29 13.51 28.02
N LYS A 122 -15.13 14.73 28.55
CA LYS A 122 -13.90 15.52 28.32
C LYS A 122 -13.04 15.41 29.58
N GLN A 123 -11.79 15.03 29.38
CA GLN A 123 -10.82 14.92 30.48
C GLN A 123 -9.71 15.96 30.31
N ILE A 124 -9.38 16.61 31.41
CA ILE A 124 -8.23 17.51 31.47
C ILE A 124 -7.04 16.69 31.94
N VAL A 125 -6.00 16.63 31.14
CA VAL A 125 -4.72 15.98 31.43
C VAL A 125 -3.66 17.06 31.55
N LYS A 126 -2.92 17.08 32.65
CA LYS A 126 -1.80 17.99 32.88
C LYS A 126 -0.49 17.28 32.65
N VAL A 127 0.40 17.90 31.91
CA VAL A 127 1.78 17.46 31.77
C VAL A 127 2.66 18.46 32.52
N LYS A 128 3.44 17.93 33.45
CA LYS A 128 4.46 18.70 34.19
C LYS A 128 5.84 18.36 33.65
N ALA A 129 6.61 19.38 33.31
CA ALA A 129 7.97 19.28 32.79
C ALA A 129 8.76 20.53 33.22
N GLU A 130 9.87 20.82 32.59
CA GLU A 130 10.58 22.05 32.86
C GLU A 130 9.80 23.31 32.44
N PRO A 131 9.96 24.43 33.16
CA PRO A 131 9.40 25.72 32.73
C PRO A 131 9.86 26.12 31.32
N ASN A 132 8.90 26.59 30.53
CA ASN A 132 9.16 27.02 29.15
C ASN A 132 9.71 25.93 28.21
N SER A 133 9.54 24.63 28.54
CA SER A 133 9.80 23.52 27.64
C SER A 133 8.65 23.32 26.66
N PHE A 134 8.87 22.57 25.58
CA PHE A 134 7.82 22.16 24.67
C PHE A 134 7.40 20.74 25.02
N VAL A 135 6.08 20.49 25.01
CA VAL A 135 5.51 19.18 25.32
C VAL A 135 4.47 18.76 24.29
N THR A 136 4.35 17.47 24.09
CA THR A 136 3.26 16.83 23.33
C THR A 136 2.58 15.81 24.23
N LEU A 137 1.28 15.56 23.99
CA LEU A 137 0.53 14.50 24.63
C LEU A 137 -0.16 13.64 23.58
N SER A 138 0.03 12.34 23.65
CA SER A 138 -0.76 11.35 22.92
C SER A 138 -1.61 10.54 23.88
N ALA A 139 -2.85 10.26 23.51
CA ALA A 139 -3.77 9.39 24.26
C ALA A 139 -4.31 8.33 23.30
N VAL A 140 -3.87 7.08 23.47
CA VAL A 140 -4.13 6.00 22.52
C VAL A 140 -4.65 4.77 23.26
N ASP A 141 -5.57 4.06 22.61
CA ASP A 141 -6.05 2.75 23.07
C ASP A 141 -4.87 1.81 23.35
N ASN A 142 -4.74 1.40 24.60
CA ASN A 142 -3.62 0.56 25.04
C ASN A 142 -3.66 -0.85 24.42
N GLY A 143 -4.85 -1.38 24.10
CA GLY A 143 -4.99 -2.66 23.41
C GLY A 143 -4.32 -2.65 22.03
N VAL A 144 -4.50 -1.59 21.26
CA VAL A 144 -3.86 -1.40 19.94
C VAL A 144 -2.34 -1.29 20.09
N LEU A 145 -1.87 -0.57 21.11
CA LEU A 145 -0.43 -0.41 21.36
C LEU A 145 0.21 -1.73 21.80
N GLN A 146 -0.50 -2.56 22.57
CA GLN A 146 -0.01 -3.89 22.99
C GLN A 146 0.10 -4.85 21.80
N ILE A 147 -0.94 -4.94 20.95
CA ILE A 147 -0.91 -5.79 19.75
C ILE A 147 0.27 -5.42 18.83
N SER A 148 0.57 -4.12 18.74
CA SER A 148 1.68 -3.63 17.94
C SER A 148 3.05 -3.66 18.64
N ASN A 149 3.08 -4.09 19.90
CA ASN A 149 4.27 -4.01 20.77
C ASN A 149 4.89 -2.59 20.79
N PHE A 150 4.04 -1.57 20.67
CA PHE A 150 4.48 -0.18 20.63
C PHE A 150 4.88 0.29 22.03
N LYS A 151 6.08 0.78 22.16
CA LYS A 151 6.61 1.38 23.40
C LYS A 151 6.47 2.90 23.33
N THR A 152 6.29 3.51 24.51
CA THR A 152 6.32 4.98 24.62
C THR A 152 7.67 5.49 24.12
N PRO A 153 7.70 6.40 23.12
CA PRO A 153 8.95 6.91 22.59
C PRO A 153 9.76 7.64 23.67
N ASP A 154 11.04 7.32 23.76
CA ASP A 154 11.99 8.05 24.60
C ASP A 154 12.97 8.81 23.70
N PRO A 155 12.79 10.14 23.54
CA PRO A 155 13.68 10.92 22.71
C PRO A 155 15.10 11.05 23.32
N TYR A 156 15.24 10.95 24.64
CA TYR A 156 16.57 10.95 25.23
C TYR A 156 17.36 9.73 24.78
N ASP A 157 16.80 8.53 24.92
CA ASP A 157 17.44 7.29 24.51
C ASP A 157 17.70 7.26 22.99
N TYR A 158 16.82 7.89 22.20
CA TYR A 158 16.99 7.98 20.74
C TYR A 158 18.16 8.90 20.34
N PHE A 159 18.22 10.12 20.87
CA PHE A 159 19.24 11.10 20.47
C PHE A 159 20.59 10.85 21.15
N TYR A 160 20.59 10.25 22.33
CA TYR A 160 21.79 9.91 23.11
C TYR A 160 22.09 8.41 23.13
N GLN A 161 21.66 7.67 22.10
CA GLN A 161 22.05 6.28 21.93
C GLN A 161 23.56 6.16 21.68
N LYS A 162 24.12 5.02 22.04
CA LYS A 162 25.54 4.72 21.85
C LYS A 162 25.96 4.92 20.40
N LYS A 163 26.94 5.78 20.17
CA LYS A 163 27.59 5.97 18.87
C LYS A 163 28.65 4.89 18.64
N ALA A 164 28.77 4.44 17.40
CA ALA A 164 29.81 3.52 16.99
C ALA A 164 31.17 4.24 16.89
N LEU A 165 32.25 3.50 17.09
CA LEU A 165 33.60 3.97 16.79
C LEU A 165 33.75 4.07 15.25
N GLN A 166 33.97 5.28 14.74
CA GLN A 166 34.11 5.55 13.31
C GLN A 166 35.54 5.91 12.89
N VAL A 167 36.41 6.15 13.87
CA VAL A 167 37.84 6.39 13.62
C VAL A 167 38.49 5.08 13.17
N THR A 168 39.14 5.08 12.04
CA THR A 168 39.90 3.95 11.52
C THR A 168 41.39 4.21 11.74
N ALA A 169 42.03 3.34 12.50
CA ALA A 169 43.47 3.38 12.68
C ALA A 169 44.16 2.64 11.53
N TYR A 170 45.13 3.27 10.90
CA TYR A 170 45.96 2.67 9.87
C TYR A 170 47.40 2.56 10.41
N ASP A 171 47.94 1.36 10.32
CA ASP A 171 49.34 1.08 10.58
C ASP A 171 50.08 0.99 9.23
N ILE A 172 51.08 1.81 9.04
CA ILE A 172 51.93 1.80 7.85
C ILE A 172 53.10 0.82 7.93
N TYR A 173 53.35 0.23 9.09
CA TYR A 173 54.46 -0.71 9.27
C TYR A 173 54.33 -1.95 8.36
N PRO A 174 53.19 -2.55 8.09
CA PRO A 174 53.04 -3.64 7.15
C PRO A 174 53.42 -3.26 5.70
N LEU A 175 53.36 -1.97 5.37
CA LEU A 175 53.81 -1.46 4.06
C LEU A 175 55.35 -1.25 3.97
N LEU A 176 55.96 -1.06 5.10
CA LEU A 176 57.43 -0.90 5.21
C LEU A 176 58.16 -2.24 5.33
N PHE A 177 57.48 -3.29 5.80
CA PHE A 177 58.00 -4.63 6.04
C PHE A 177 57.07 -5.68 5.42
N ALA A 178 57.40 -6.19 4.26
CA ALA A 178 56.47 -6.92 3.35
C ALA A 178 56.01 -8.34 3.80
N GLU A 179 56.21 -8.80 5.01
CA GLU A 179 56.01 -10.22 5.37
C GLU A 179 55.02 -10.55 6.50
N VAL A 180 54.09 -9.66 6.88
CA VAL A 180 53.03 -10.05 7.87
C VAL A 180 51.63 -9.77 7.33
N ARG A 181 51.02 -10.77 6.68
CA ARG A 181 49.60 -10.78 6.32
C ARG A 181 48.79 -11.31 7.50
N ALA A 182 48.15 -10.42 8.24
CA ALA A 182 47.03 -10.79 9.10
C ALA A 182 45.71 -10.81 8.28
N LYS A 183 44.97 -11.92 8.33
CA LYS A 183 43.62 -12.01 7.78
C LYS A 183 42.64 -11.20 8.63
N LEU A 184 42.08 -10.16 8.06
CA LEU A 184 40.91 -9.48 8.62
C LEU A 184 39.67 -10.34 8.37
N SER A 185 39.03 -10.81 9.42
CA SER A 185 37.68 -11.38 9.34
C SER A 185 36.64 -10.26 9.41
N SER A 186 35.86 -10.14 8.36
CA SER A 186 34.67 -9.27 8.37
C SER A 186 33.54 -9.96 9.14
N THR A 187 33.10 -9.39 10.24
CA THR A 187 31.84 -9.75 10.89
C THR A 187 30.74 -8.99 10.19
N GLY A 188 29.87 -9.72 9.49
CA GLY A 188 28.62 -9.19 8.96
C GLY A 188 27.68 -8.83 10.10
N GLY A 189 27.20 -7.59 10.10
CA GLY A 189 26.11 -7.19 10.98
C GLY A 189 24.78 -7.54 10.35
N ASP A 190 23.99 -8.36 11.02
CA ASP A 190 22.58 -8.59 10.71
C ASP A 190 21.82 -7.29 10.92
N GLY A 191 21.39 -6.67 9.83
CA GLY A 191 20.40 -5.62 9.85
C GLY A 191 19.02 -6.24 9.90
N GLU A 192 18.41 -6.30 11.06
CA GLU A 192 16.99 -6.59 11.21
C GLU A 192 16.18 -5.45 10.58
N LEU A 193 15.74 -5.66 9.34
CA LEU A 193 14.81 -4.76 8.67
C LEU A 193 13.42 -4.96 9.26
N SER A 194 13.00 -3.99 10.06
CA SER A 194 11.62 -3.89 10.53
C SER A 194 10.67 -3.76 9.34
N MET A 195 9.84 -4.78 9.15
CA MET A 195 8.74 -4.72 8.17
C MET A 195 7.75 -3.63 8.56
N ASP A 196 7.71 -2.58 7.77
CA ASP A 196 6.72 -1.52 7.90
C ASP A 196 5.31 -2.08 7.72
N LYS A 197 4.45 -1.78 8.68
CA LYS A 197 3.07 -2.23 8.73
C LYS A 197 2.28 -1.64 7.57
N ARG A 198 1.81 -2.51 6.68
CA ARG A 198 0.89 -2.12 5.62
C ARG A 198 -0.44 -1.66 6.22
N VAL A 199 -0.76 -0.40 6.04
CA VAL A 199 -2.04 0.17 6.45
C VAL A 199 -3.09 -0.20 5.40
N ASN A 200 -4.18 -0.83 5.83
CA ASN A 200 -5.33 -1.12 4.99
C ASN A 200 -5.99 0.21 4.55
N PRO A 201 -6.12 0.51 3.24
CA PRO A 201 -6.60 1.81 2.78
C PRO A 201 -8.10 2.06 2.93
N MET A 202 -8.87 1.10 3.42
CA MET A 202 -10.31 1.28 3.71
C MET A 202 -10.68 0.70 5.06
N PRO A 203 -10.46 1.43 6.17
CA PRO A 203 -11.04 1.02 7.43
C PRO A 203 -12.55 1.29 7.40
N ALA A 204 -13.37 0.26 7.46
CA ALA A 204 -14.67 0.43 8.09
C ALA A 204 -14.41 1.05 9.46
N LYS A 205 -15.07 2.15 9.82
CA LYS A 205 -14.94 2.85 11.12
C LYS A 205 -15.49 2.01 12.28
N ARG A 206 -15.14 0.74 12.33
CA ARG A 206 -15.70 -0.24 13.25
C ARG A 206 -14.96 -0.33 14.57
N ILE A 207 -13.67 -0.08 14.51
CA ILE A 207 -12.85 -0.03 15.72
C ILE A 207 -12.90 1.41 16.20
N LYS A 208 -13.60 1.65 17.29
CA LYS A 208 -13.61 2.92 17.99
C LYS A 208 -12.27 3.07 18.71
N VAL A 209 -11.20 3.28 17.94
CA VAL A 209 -9.87 3.48 18.47
C VAL A 209 -9.81 4.89 19.07
N VAL A 210 -9.40 4.97 20.31
CA VAL A 210 -8.99 6.26 20.88
C VAL A 210 -7.59 6.56 20.35
N SER A 211 -7.48 7.61 19.56
CA SER A 211 -6.20 8.11 19.07
C SER A 211 -6.26 9.63 19.05
N TYR A 212 -5.62 10.23 20.03
CA TYR A 212 -5.52 11.67 20.18
C TYR A 212 -4.04 12.09 20.19
N TRP A 213 -3.74 13.14 19.46
CA TRP A 213 -2.46 13.83 19.49
C TRP A 213 -2.67 15.33 19.66
N SER A 214 -1.99 15.90 20.67
CA SER A 214 -2.19 17.29 21.06
C SER A 214 -1.57 18.34 20.15
N GLY A 215 -0.64 17.96 19.27
CA GLY A 215 0.34 18.88 18.75
C GLY A 215 1.35 19.33 19.81
N ILE A 216 2.18 20.30 19.47
CA ILE A 216 3.22 20.84 20.36
C ILE A 216 2.65 22.00 21.16
N LYS A 217 2.85 21.99 22.48
CA LYS A 217 2.45 23.06 23.38
C LYS A 217 3.61 23.46 24.29
N LYS A 218 3.75 24.75 24.57
CA LYS A 218 4.76 25.24 25.51
C LYS A 218 4.24 25.20 26.94
N THR A 219 5.04 24.73 27.90
CA THR A 219 4.75 24.79 29.32
C THR A 219 4.80 26.25 29.82
N ASN A 220 4.00 26.53 30.81
CA ASN A 220 4.01 27.84 31.49
C ASN A 220 5.25 28.02 32.39
N GLY A 221 5.31 29.14 33.12
CA GLY A 221 6.40 29.45 34.05
C GLY A 221 6.53 28.48 35.24
N ASN A 222 5.47 27.68 35.52
CA ASN A 222 5.48 26.62 36.55
C ASN A 222 5.80 25.24 35.95
N GLY A 223 6.12 25.16 34.67
CA GLY A 223 6.41 23.89 34.00
C GLY A 223 5.15 23.06 33.65
N GLU A 224 3.96 23.66 33.61
CA GLU A 224 2.71 22.94 33.37
C GLU A 224 2.11 23.26 32.01
N ALA A 225 1.53 22.23 31.34
CA ALA A 225 0.68 22.35 30.17
C ALA A 225 -0.57 21.51 30.35
N GLU A 226 -1.73 22.07 30.02
CA GLU A 226 -3.03 21.37 30.10
C GLU A 226 -3.52 21.00 28.73
N PHE A 227 -4.07 19.80 28.61
CA PHE A 227 -4.65 19.25 27.40
C PHE A 227 -6.07 18.75 27.66
N THR A 228 -6.99 19.03 26.74
CA THR A 228 -8.34 18.50 26.80
C THR A 228 -8.43 17.29 25.89
N VAL A 229 -8.58 16.11 26.48
CA VAL A 229 -8.77 14.85 25.77
C VAL A 229 -10.24 14.50 25.75
N HIS A 230 -10.80 14.33 24.56
CA HIS A 230 -12.18 13.88 24.36
C HIS A 230 -12.20 12.36 24.35
N ILE A 231 -12.84 11.76 25.35
CA ILE A 231 -13.06 10.32 25.41
C ILE A 231 -14.31 9.99 24.60
N PRO A 232 -14.22 9.23 23.50
CA PRO A 232 -15.39 8.82 22.72
C PRO A 232 -16.16 7.71 23.44
N GLN A 233 -17.14 7.11 22.78
CA GLN A 233 -17.71 5.83 23.20
C GLN A 233 -16.61 4.77 23.16
N PHE A 234 -16.08 4.42 24.29
CA PHE A 234 -14.96 3.49 24.45
C PHE A 234 -15.04 2.81 25.80
N SER A 235 -14.60 1.57 25.89
CA SER A 235 -14.40 0.83 27.13
C SER A 235 -13.06 0.11 27.08
N GLY A 236 -12.19 0.38 28.02
CA GLY A 236 -10.85 -0.15 28.08
C GLY A 236 -9.84 0.79 28.70
N GLU A 237 -8.56 0.54 28.47
CA GLU A 237 -7.45 1.34 28.99
C GLU A 237 -6.88 2.25 27.89
N ILE A 238 -6.72 3.52 28.20
CA ILE A 238 -6.05 4.50 27.33
C ILE A 238 -4.68 4.75 27.90
N ARG A 239 -3.62 4.59 27.07
CA ARG A 239 -2.26 4.98 27.41
C ARG A 239 -2.04 6.45 27.07
N LEU A 240 -1.60 7.21 28.04
CA LEU A 240 -1.14 8.58 27.90
C LEU A 240 0.37 8.57 27.75
N MET A 241 0.88 9.21 26.73
CA MET A 241 2.31 9.32 26.44
C MET A 241 2.65 10.79 26.26
N ALA A 242 3.56 11.32 27.09
CA ALA A 242 4.04 12.69 26.97
C ALA A 242 5.52 12.72 26.61
N ILE A 243 5.88 13.63 25.73
CA ILE A 243 7.26 13.90 25.34
C ILE A 243 7.53 15.37 25.63
N SER A 244 8.66 15.68 26.24
CA SER A 244 9.13 17.05 26.46
C SER A 244 10.51 17.28 25.85
N TYR A 245 10.72 18.48 25.33
CA TYR A 245 12.04 18.93 24.90
C TYR A 245 12.28 20.41 25.17
N LYS A 246 13.57 20.76 25.41
CA LYS A 246 14.05 22.13 25.57
C LYS A 246 15.52 22.21 25.15
N GLY A 247 15.78 22.84 24.00
CA GLY A 247 17.13 22.82 23.45
C GLY A 247 17.57 21.39 23.12
N GLN A 248 18.62 20.93 23.82
CA GLN A 248 19.16 19.57 23.65
C GLN A 248 18.75 18.63 24.81
N SER A 249 17.78 19.01 25.62
CA SER A 249 17.28 18.21 26.73
C SER A 249 15.93 17.60 26.40
N PHE A 250 15.73 16.34 26.77
CA PHE A 250 14.56 15.55 26.42
C PHE A 250 14.03 14.79 27.61
N GLY A 251 12.75 14.45 27.55
CA GLY A 251 12.13 13.58 28.54
C GLY A 251 10.84 12.99 28.02
N SER A 252 10.44 11.88 28.60
CA SER A 252 9.18 11.21 28.32
C SER A 252 8.52 10.70 29.58
N ALA A 253 7.21 10.49 29.52
CA ALA A 253 6.44 9.86 30.59
C ALA A 253 5.25 9.11 30.02
N GLU A 254 4.81 8.09 30.75
CA GLU A 254 3.64 7.27 30.47
C GLU A 254 2.69 7.29 31.66
N ASN A 255 1.39 7.31 31.40
CA ASN A 255 0.34 7.11 32.39
C ASN A 255 -0.86 6.43 31.72
N LYS A 256 -1.87 6.02 32.48
CA LYS A 256 -3.02 5.28 32.00
C LYS A 256 -4.32 5.85 32.55
N ILE A 257 -5.38 5.74 31.75
CA ILE A 257 -6.76 6.05 32.15
C ILE A 257 -7.62 4.82 31.83
N THR A 258 -8.34 4.31 32.83
CA THR A 258 -9.38 3.29 32.62
C THR A 258 -10.71 3.97 32.29
N VAL A 259 -11.32 3.56 31.16
CA VAL A 259 -12.64 4.04 30.73
C VAL A 259 -13.66 2.93 30.93
N ALA A 260 -14.64 3.14 31.80
CA ALA A 260 -15.71 2.16 32.05
C ALA A 260 -17.02 2.85 32.38
N ASP A 261 -18.09 2.43 31.70
CA ASP A 261 -19.47 2.83 32.03
C ASP A 261 -20.13 1.79 32.96
N PRO A 262 -21.15 2.13 33.74
CA PRO A 262 -21.88 1.20 34.64
C PRO A 262 -22.40 -0.05 33.96
N ILE A 263 -22.87 0.08 32.71
CA ILE A 263 -23.20 -1.03 31.83
C ILE A 263 -22.35 -0.92 30.57
N VAL A 264 -21.55 -1.95 30.33
CA VAL A 264 -20.77 -2.08 29.10
C VAL A 264 -21.50 -3.01 28.15
N ILE A 265 -21.71 -2.55 26.93
CA ILE A 265 -22.39 -3.28 25.86
C ILE A 265 -21.32 -3.85 24.91
N SER A 266 -21.32 -5.16 24.73
CA SER A 266 -20.44 -5.83 23.76
C SER A 266 -21.30 -6.67 22.80
N ALA A 267 -21.41 -6.23 21.55
CA ALA A 267 -22.16 -6.92 20.52
C ALA A 267 -21.21 -7.62 19.55
N ALA A 268 -21.41 -8.91 19.34
CA ALA A 268 -20.69 -9.65 18.32
C ALA A 268 -21.40 -9.51 16.97
N LEU A 269 -20.96 -8.56 16.17
CA LEU A 269 -21.50 -8.26 14.83
C LEU A 269 -20.49 -8.66 13.74
N PRO A 270 -20.93 -9.20 12.60
CA PRO A 270 -20.05 -9.44 11.44
C PRO A 270 -19.52 -8.12 10.89
N ARG A 271 -18.34 -8.06 10.31
CA ARG A 271 -17.71 -6.82 9.78
C ARG A 271 -18.47 -6.23 8.61
N LEU A 272 -19.12 -7.09 7.85
CA LEU A 272 -19.93 -6.75 6.69
C LEU A 272 -21.09 -7.74 6.59
N LEU A 273 -22.06 -7.47 5.73
CA LEU A 273 -23.11 -8.39 5.33
C LEU A 273 -23.29 -8.34 3.81
N SER A 274 -23.68 -9.44 3.23
CA SER A 274 -24.16 -9.48 1.85
C SER A 274 -25.68 -9.36 1.80
N PRO A 275 -26.26 -8.81 0.72
CA PRO A 275 -27.71 -8.77 0.57
C PRO A 275 -28.37 -10.14 0.77
N GLY A 276 -29.29 -10.23 1.73
CA GLY A 276 -29.97 -11.45 2.11
C GLY A 276 -29.30 -12.26 3.21
N ASP A 277 -28.15 -11.82 3.73
CA ASP A 277 -27.53 -12.44 4.89
C ASP A 277 -28.35 -12.23 6.15
N THR A 278 -28.31 -13.22 7.04
CA THR A 278 -28.90 -13.15 8.37
C THR A 278 -27.80 -13.35 9.41
N ALA A 279 -27.57 -12.34 10.25
CA ALA A 279 -26.65 -12.41 11.38
C ALA A 279 -27.43 -12.62 12.68
N TYR A 280 -27.02 -13.60 13.49
CA TYR A 280 -27.47 -13.74 14.87
C TYR A 280 -26.50 -12.98 15.75
N VAL A 281 -27.00 -11.97 16.47
CA VAL A 281 -26.21 -10.98 17.19
C VAL A 281 -26.30 -11.27 18.69
N PRO A 282 -25.36 -12.00 19.28
CA PRO A 282 -25.26 -12.09 20.71
C PRO A 282 -24.74 -10.76 21.27
N VAL A 283 -25.38 -10.29 22.34
CA VAL A 283 -25.04 -9.06 23.05
C VAL A 283 -24.73 -9.41 24.49
N THR A 284 -23.48 -9.23 24.88
CA THR A 284 -23.06 -9.35 26.28
C THR A 284 -23.19 -7.99 26.97
N LEU A 285 -23.86 -7.98 28.13
CA LEU A 285 -24.03 -6.81 28.96
C LEU A 285 -23.26 -7.04 30.26
N SER A 286 -22.22 -6.22 30.51
CA SER A 286 -21.40 -6.34 31.72
C SER A 286 -21.79 -5.24 32.71
N ASN A 287 -22.25 -5.63 33.90
CA ASN A 287 -22.48 -4.73 35.01
C ASN A 287 -21.19 -4.49 35.79
N THR A 288 -20.60 -3.32 35.65
CA THR A 288 -19.33 -2.95 36.30
C THR A 288 -19.51 -2.45 37.74
N THR A 289 -20.78 -2.34 38.23
CA THR A 289 -21.10 -1.79 39.53
C THR A 289 -21.28 -2.89 40.61
N ASP A 290 -21.29 -2.49 41.86
CA ASP A 290 -21.56 -3.37 43.00
C ASP A 290 -23.07 -3.54 43.31
N LYS A 291 -23.96 -3.11 42.42
CA LYS A 291 -25.41 -3.18 42.57
C LYS A 291 -26.03 -4.09 41.49
N MET A 292 -27.07 -4.83 41.88
CA MET A 292 -27.89 -5.55 40.90
C MET A 292 -28.72 -4.57 40.07
N ALA A 293 -28.92 -4.86 38.79
CA ALA A 293 -29.74 -4.10 37.86
C ALA A 293 -30.67 -4.98 37.04
N SER A 294 -31.94 -4.58 36.92
CA SER A 294 -32.82 -5.09 35.86
C SER A 294 -32.69 -4.15 34.67
N VAL A 295 -32.25 -4.68 33.53
CA VAL A 295 -31.98 -3.87 32.32
C VAL A 295 -32.84 -4.36 31.17
N THR A 296 -33.22 -3.43 30.30
CA THR A 296 -33.89 -3.75 29.03
C THR A 296 -33.00 -3.38 27.87
N ALA A 297 -32.55 -4.40 27.12
CA ALA A 297 -31.80 -4.22 25.91
C ALA A 297 -32.73 -4.15 24.69
N THR A 298 -32.51 -3.16 23.83
CA THR A 298 -33.27 -2.96 22.58
C THR A 298 -32.30 -2.83 21.42
N ILE A 299 -32.68 -3.37 20.26
CA ILE A 299 -31.91 -3.23 19.00
C ILE A 299 -32.71 -2.43 17.99
N ALA A 300 -32.04 -1.54 17.26
CA ALA A 300 -32.58 -0.79 16.12
C ALA A 300 -31.57 -0.80 14.98
N THR A 301 -32.05 -0.75 13.75
CA THR A 301 -31.23 -0.77 12.54
C THR A 301 -31.68 0.28 11.54
N ASP A 302 -30.77 0.70 10.67
CA ASP A 302 -31.03 1.58 9.53
C ASP A 302 -30.20 1.16 8.29
N GLY A 303 -30.19 1.96 7.21
CA GLY A 303 -29.34 1.77 6.03
C GLY A 303 -29.54 0.45 5.28
N GLY A 304 -30.79 -0.07 5.25
CA GLY A 304 -31.10 -1.33 4.56
C GLY A 304 -30.98 -2.58 5.45
N LEU A 305 -30.58 -2.44 6.69
CA LEU A 305 -30.61 -3.51 7.69
C LEU A 305 -31.98 -3.55 8.35
N LYS A 306 -32.46 -4.74 8.71
CA LYS A 306 -33.74 -4.94 9.40
C LYS A 306 -33.57 -5.92 10.56
N VAL A 307 -34.23 -5.62 11.68
CA VAL A 307 -34.34 -6.57 12.78
C VAL A 307 -35.37 -7.64 12.42
N SER A 308 -35.03 -8.89 12.59
CA SER A 308 -35.92 -10.05 12.41
C SER A 308 -36.29 -10.63 13.77
N GLY A 309 -37.55 -10.73 14.06
CA GLY A 309 -38.04 -11.21 15.38
C GLY A 309 -38.19 -10.06 16.41
N GLY A 310 -38.04 -10.39 17.69
CA GLY A 310 -38.17 -9.43 18.77
C GLY A 310 -36.99 -8.45 18.84
N ASN A 311 -37.28 -7.18 19.04
CA ASN A 311 -36.27 -6.13 19.13
C ASN A 311 -35.96 -5.68 20.58
N SER A 312 -36.50 -6.34 21.59
CA SER A 312 -36.33 -5.99 23.01
C SER A 312 -36.27 -7.23 23.90
N GLN A 313 -35.34 -7.24 24.85
CA GLN A 313 -35.19 -8.30 25.87
C GLN A 313 -34.87 -7.68 27.22
N SER A 314 -35.51 -8.20 28.27
CA SER A 314 -35.24 -7.82 29.67
C SER A 314 -34.34 -8.83 30.36
N ILE A 315 -33.31 -8.34 31.05
CA ILE A 315 -32.25 -9.16 31.66
C ILE A 315 -31.99 -8.66 33.08
N SER A 316 -31.82 -9.58 34.02
CA SER A 316 -31.36 -9.28 35.38
C SER A 316 -29.84 -9.49 35.44
N LEU A 317 -29.10 -8.45 35.84
CA LEU A 317 -27.65 -8.46 36.01
C LEU A 317 -27.29 -8.35 37.49
N ASN A 318 -26.63 -9.35 38.04
CA ASN A 318 -26.08 -9.24 39.37
C ASN A 318 -24.90 -8.22 39.40
N ALA A 319 -24.49 -7.80 40.58
CA ALA A 319 -23.29 -6.99 40.76
C ALA A 319 -22.07 -7.65 40.17
N LYS A 320 -21.22 -6.91 39.43
CA LYS A 320 -19.97 -7.39 38.83
C LYS A 320 -20.18 -8.65 37.97
N SER A 321 -21.30 -8.78 37.29
CA SER A 321 -21.65 -9.94 36.49
C SER A 321 -22.03 -9.57 35.05
N GLU A 322 -22.10 -10.60 34.22
CA GLU A 322 -22.51 -10.50 32.83
C GLU A 322 -23.87 -11.15 32.59
N GLY A 323 -24.61 -10.62 31.64
CA GLY A 323 -25.83 -11.22 31.11
C GLY A 323 -25.83 -11.16 29.59
N ARG A 324 -26.70 -11.93 28.95
CA ARG A 324 -26.74 -12.03 27.49
C ARG A 324 -28.13 -11.75 26.94
N ALA A 325 -28.19 -10.97 25.86
CA ALA A 325 -29.31 -10.86 24.95
C ALA A 325 -28.91 -11.42 23.59
N ALA A 326 -29.88 -11.81 22.78
CA ALA A 326 -29.64 -12.25 21.42
C ALA A 326 -30.69 -11.65 20.47
N PHE A 327 -30.23 -11.12 19.34
CA PHE A 327 -31.07 -10.52 18.33
C PHE A 327 -30.73 -11.10 16.95
N SER A 328 -31.60 -10.85 15.97
CA SER A 328 -31.36 -11.26 14.59
C SER A 328 -31.47 -10.04 13.66
N VAL A 329 -30.48 -9.88 12.78
CA VAL A 329 -30.39 -8.78 11.81
C VAL A 329 -30.29 -9.38 10.41
N VAL A 330 -31.13 -8.89 9.49
CA VAL A 330 -31.17 -9.29 8.09
C VAL A 330 -30.72 -8.12 7.23
N ALA A 331 -29.80 -8.38 6.30
CA ALA A 331 -29.42 -7.43 5.27
C ALA A 331 -30.44 -7.45 4.12
N GLY A 332 -31.06 -6.30 3.85
CA GLY A 332 -31.91 -6.10 2.67
C GLY A 332 -31.09 -6.04 1.37
N PRO A 333 -31.73 -5.82 0.23
CA PRO A 333 -31.07 -5.79 -1.07
C PRO A 333 -30.27 -4.50 -1.33
N THR A 334 -30.36 -3.51 -0.47
CA THR A 334 -29.69 -2.21 -0.66
C THR A 334 -28.23 -2.30 -0.23
N ILE A 335 -27.32 -1.97 -1.15
CA ILE A 335 -25.88 -1.87 -0.88
C ILE A 335 -25.59 -0.51 -0.24
N GLY A 336 -24.71 -0.48 0.74
CA GLY A 336 -24.31 0.75 1.42
C GLY A 336 -23.85 0.51 2.85
N ILE A 337 -23.96 1.53 3.66
CA ILE A 337 -23.64 1.45 5.10
C ILE A 337 -24.94 1.45 5.88
N GLY A 338 -25.14 0.46 6.72
CA GLY A 338 -26.20 0.42 7.71
C GLY A 338 -25.66 0.52 9.12
N ASN A 339 -26.49 0.92 10.07
CA ASN A 339 -26.13 0.98 11.47
C ASN A 339 -26.95 -0.04 12.27
N VAL A 340 -26.28 -0.72 13.19
CA VAL A 340 -26.92 -1.48 14.27
C VAL A 340 -26.69 -0.71 15.56
N ARG A 341 -27.80 -0.31 16.20
CA ARG A 341 -27.77 0.43 17.45
C ARG A 341 -28.40 -0.42 18.55
N ILE A 342 -27.64 -0.66 19.60
CA ILE A 342 -28.07 -1.37 20.79
C ILE A 342 -28.20 -0.35 21.92
N SER A 343 -29.37 -0.30 22.53
CA SER A 343 -29.65 0.58 23.66
C SER A 343 -30.03 -0.25 24.87
N VAL A 344 -29.49 0.09 26.03
CA VAL A 344 -29.75 -0.58 27.30
C VAL A 344 -30.18 0.44 28.32
N ASN A 345 -31.40 0.28 28.89
CA ASN A 345 -31.87 1.09 30.00
C ASN A 345 -31.58 0.37 31.30
N GLY A 346 -30.86 1.01 32.21
CA GLY A 346 -30.49 0.47 33.52
C GLY A 346 -29.95 1.56 34.44
N PHE A 347 -30.07 1.39 35.73
CA PHE A 347 -29.65 2.38 36.73
C PHE A 347 -30.26 3.79 36.54
N GLY A 348 -31.43 3.88 35.88
CA GLY A 348 -32.03 5.17 35.54
C GLY A 348 -31.37 5.93 34.38
N GLU A 349 -30.45 5.29 33.69
CA GLU A 349 -29.69 5.85 32.56
C GLU A 349 -29.88 4.99 31.32
N LYS A 350 -29.56 5.59 30.16
CA LYS A 350 -29.52 4.90 28.85
C LYS A 350 -28.08 4.77 28.38
N PHE A 351 -27.69 3.55 28.14
CA PHE A 351 -26.41 3.21 27.53
C PHE A 351 -26.64 2.82 26.07
N GLU A 352 -25.78 3.23 25.17
CA GLU A 352 -25.92 2.95 23.73
C GLU A 352 -24.59 2.57 23.11
N ASP A 353 -24.64 1.55 22.26
CA ASP A 353 -23.58 1.23 21.34
C ASP A 353 -24.12 1.20 19.91
N ALA A 354 -23.42 1.85 18.98
CA ALA A 354 -23.78 1.90 17.58
C ALA A 354 -22.59 1.41 16.73
N THR A 355 -22.86 0.47 15.85
CA THR A 355 -21.88 -0.14 14.98
C THR A 355 -22.32 -0.02 13.53
N GLU A 356 -21.45 0.52 12.68
CA GLU A 356 -21.66 0.57 11.24
C GLU A 356 -21.34 -0.79 10.62
N ILE A 357 -22.21 -1.28 9.73
CA ILE A 357 -22.03 -2.50 8.95
C ILE A 357 -22.15 -2.15 7.48
N SER A 358 -21.12 -2.49 6.70
CA SER A 358 -21.19 -2.37 5.25
C SER A 358 -22.00 -3.53 4.68
N VAL A 359 -23.03 -3.22 3.88
CA VAL A 359 -23.74 -4.21 3.06
C VAL A 359 -23.08 -4.22 1.68
N ARG A 360 -22.39 -5.32 1.36
CA ARG A 360 -21.61 -5.49 0.12
C ARG A 360 -22.07 -6.72 -0.65
N PRO A 361 -22.02 -6.73 -1.99
CA PRO A 361 -22.36 -7.93 -2.74
C PRO A 361 -21.33 -9.04 -2.47
N PRO A 362 -21.74 -10.31 -2.45
CA PRO A 362 -20.84 -11.46 -2.34
C PRO A 362 -20.13 -11.76 -3.67
N SER A 363 -20.37 -10.97 -4.68
CA SER A 363 -19.73 -11.00 -5.99
C SER A 363 -19.39 -9.57 -6.41
N THR A 364 -18.60 -9.42 -7.47
CA THR A 364 -18.44 -8.13 -8.13
C THR A 364 -19.80 -7.64 -8.64
N LEU A 365 -20.03 -6.33 -8.52
CA LEU A 365 -21.19 -5.70 -9.15
C LEU A 365 -21.17 -6.00 -10.66
N GLN A 366 -22.25 -6.50 -11.18
CA GLN A 366 -22.41 -6.69 -12.61
C GLN A 366 -22.75 -5.36 -13.28
N LYS A 367 -22.24 -5.17 -14.47
CA LYS A 367 -22.39 -3.95 -15.25
C LYS A 367 -23.08 -4.25 -16.58
N ALA A 368 -23.94 -3.34 -16.97
CA ALA A 368 -24.48 -3.25 -18.32
C ALA A 368 -24.22 -1.86 -18.88
N THR A 369 -23.84 -1.79 -20.15
CA THR A 369 -23.48 -0.54 -20.79
C THR A 369 -24.11 -0.47 -22.17
N GLY A 370 -24.29 0.73 -22.66
CA GLY A 370 -24.63 0.99 -24.02
C GLY A 370 -24.16 2.36 -24.47
N SER A 371 -23.84 2.49 -25.72
CA SER A 371 -23.37 3.73 -26.32
C SER A 371 -23.94 3.95 -27.71
N GLY A 372 -23.80 5.17 -28.19
CA GLY A 372 -24.18 5.49 -29.57
C GLY A 372 -23.80 6.89 -29.98
N THR A 373 -24.02 7.19 -31.24
CA THR A 373 -23.77 8.51 -31.83
C THR A 373 -25.02 9.06 -32.46
N ILE A 374 -25.24 10.36 -32.30
CA ILE A 374 -26.41 11.07 -32.86
C ILE A 374 -25.90 12.21 -33.73
N ALA A 375 -26.33 12.24 -35.00
CA ALA A 375 -26.01 13.36 -35.87
C ALA A 375 -26.86 14.60 -35.50
N GLY A 376 -26.26 15.78 -35.63
CA GLY A 376 -27.02 17.05 -35.47
C GLY A 376 -28.28 17.06 -36.31
N GLY A 377 -29.41 17.51 -35.75
CA GLY A 377 -30.73 17.52 -36.40
C GLY A 377 -31.50 16.19 -36.32
N SER A 378 -30.99 15.16 -35.64
CA SER A 378 -31.67 13.87 -35.42
C SER A 378 -31.99 13.60 -33.95
N SER A 379 -32.86 12.63 -33.68
CA SER A 379 -33.15 12.18 -32.32
C SER A 379 -33.02 10.68 -32.18
N GLN A 380 -32.67 10.21 -30.98
CA GLN A 380 -32.56 8.80 -30.68
C GLN A 380 -33.14 8.46 -29.31
N LYS A 381 -33.91 7.35 -29.27
CA LYS A 381 -34.36 6.77 -28.01
C LYS A 381 -33.24 5.93 -27.40
N VAL A 382 -33.03 6.08 -26.09
CA VAL A 382 -32.03 5.36 -25.29
C VAL A 382 -32.76 4.45 -24.31
N SER A 383 -32.51 3.15 -24.41
CA SER A 383 -33.01 2.15 -23.46
C SER A 383 -31.85 1.67 -22.56
N ILE A 384 -31.96 1.94 -21.27
CA ILE A 384 -30.99 1.45 -20.27
C ILE A 384 -31.45 0.06 -19.83
N GLY A 385 -30.61 -0.97 -20.03
CA GLY A 385 -30.90 -2.35 -19.67
C GLY A 385 -30.85 -2.58 -18.15
N LEU A 386 -31.98 -2.45 -17.46
CA LEU A 386 -32.10 -2.61 -16.02
C LEU A 386 -32.72 -3.95 -15.59
N SER A 387 -33.20 -4.77 -16.52
CA SER A 387 -33.98 -6.01 -16.27
C SER A 387 -33.21 -7.07 -15.50
N ASP A 388 -31.88 -7.08 -15.63
CA ASP A 388 -31.01 -8.12 -15.08
C ASP A 388 -30.57 -7.82 -13.66
N PHE A 389 -30.94 -6.67 -13.13
CA PHE A 389 -30.52 -6.21 -11.81
C PHE A 389 -31.64 -6.19 -10.78
N ILE A 390 -31.29 -6.36 -9.51
CA ILE A 390 -32.20 -6.08 -8.40
C ILE A 390 -32.46 -4.56 -8.37
N PRO A 391 -33.71 -4.10 -8.51
CA PRO A 391 -34.04 -2.68 -8.71
C PRO A 391 -33.49 -1.73 -7.62
N SER A 392 -33.44 -2.22 -6.37
CA SER A 392 -32.89 -1.44 -5.23
C SER A 392 -31.39 -1.37 -5.20
N SER A 393 -30.69 -2.29 -5.87
CA SER A 393 -29.23 -2.36 -5.92
C SER A 393 -28.63 -1.65 -7.12
N VAL A 394 -29.44 -1.37 -8.14
CA VAL A 394 -28.95 -0.82 -9.39
C VAL A 394 -28.77 0.70 -9.28
N ASP A 395 -27.61 1.16 -9.67
CA ASP A 395 -27.33 2.55 -10.01
C ASP A 395 -27.08 2.68 -11.51
N TYR A 396 -27.48 3.77 -12.11
CA TYR A 396 -27.28 3.98 -13.53
C TYR A 396 -27.15 5.46 -13.86
N ASN A 397 -26.46 5.72 -14.94
CA ASN A 397 -26.29 7.07 -15.46
C ASN A 397 -26.30 7.08 -16.99
N LEU A 398 -26.57 8.25 -17.52
CA LEU A 398 -26.48 8.57 -18.94
C LEU A 398 -25.61 9.82 -19.08
N VAL A 399 -24.66 9.76 -19.98
CA VAL A 399 -23.81 10.90 -20.32
C VAL A 399 -23.98 11.22 -21.80
N VAL A 400 -24.07 12.50 -22.12
CA VAL A 400 -24.18 13.02 -23.49
C VAL A 400 -23.12 14.09 -23.67
N SER A 401 -22.31 14.00 -24.74
CA SER A 401 -21.18 14.92 -24.99
C SER A 401 -20.88 15.06 -26.48
N ARG A 402 -20.13 16.10 -26.76
CA ARG A 402 -19.51 16.30 -28.09
C ARG A 402 -18.25 15.46 -28.31
N SER A 403 -17.68 14.88 -27.23
CA SER A 403 -16.44 14.09 -27.26
C SER A 403 -16.70 12.62 -27.53
N PRO A 404 -16.04 11.97 -28.52
CA PRO A 404 -16.16 10.55 -28.78
C PRO A 404 -15.64 9.64 -27.66
N MET A 405 -14.91 10.21 -26.71
CA MET A 405 -14.33 9.47 -25.58
C MET A 405 -15.36 8.89 -24.62
N LEU A 406 -16.60 9.30 -24.68
CA LEU A 406 -17.66 8.80 -23.83
C LEU A 406 -17.98 7.32 -24.01
N GLU A 407 -17.87 6.82 -25.22
CA GLU A 407 -18.10 5.40 -25.52
C GLU A 407 -17.09 4.47 -24.80
N LEU A 408 -16.00 5.05 -24.25
CA LEU A 408 -14.93 4.33 -23.57
C LEU A 408 -14.95 4.51 -22.05
N GLY A 409 -15.91 5.23 -21.50
CA GLY A 409 -15.98 5.60 -20.07
C GLY A 409 -15.98 4.38 -19.12
N GLU A 410 -16.55 3.25 -19.53
CA GLU A 410 -16.53 2.04 -18.71
C GLU A 410 -15.14 1.43 -18.61
N GLN A 411 -14.42 1.37 -19.71
CA GLN A 411 -13.06 0.85 -19.73
C GLN A 411 -12.12 1.71 -18.85
N LEU A 412 -12.31 3.02 -18.87
CA LEU A 412 -11.58 3.95 -18.01
C LEU A 412 -11.96 3.75 -16.54
N ARG A 413 -13.24 3.55 -16.24
CA ARG A 413 -13.71 3.26 -14.87
C ARG A 413 -13.12 1.98 -14.32
N TYR A 414 -13.06 0.92 -15.12
CA TYR A 414 -12.40 -0.33 -14.72
C TYR A 414 -10.95 -0.09 -14.32
N LEU A 415 -10.22 0.68 -15.11
CA LEU A 415 -8.81 0.98 -14.84
C LEU A 415 -8.62 1.69 -13.50
N VAL A 416 -9.46 2.68 -13.17
CA VAL A 416 -9.37 3.44 -11.91
C VAL A 416 -9.84 2.66 -10.70
N GLN A 417 -10.81 1.76 -10.88
CA GLN A 417 -11.38 0.93 -9.81
C GLN A 417 -10.68 -0.42 -9.65
N TYR A 418 -9.63 -0.70 -10.44
CA TYR A 418 -8.91 -1.97 -10.33
C TYR A 418 -8.35 -2.13 -8.92
N PRO A 419 -8.73 -3.21 -8.20
CA PRO A 419 -8.52 -3.30 -6.75
C PRO A 419 -7.08 -3.63 -6.36
N TYR A 420 -6.27 -4.07 -7.32
CA TYR A 420 -4.91 -4.50 -7.10
C TYR A 420 -3.96 -3.28 -7.11
N GLY A 421 -2.84 -3.37 -6.43
CA GLY A 421 -2.03 -2.19 -6.15
C GLY A 421 -0.55 -2.34 -6.47
N CYS A 422 -0.14 -3.20 -7.45
CA CYS A 422 1.24 -3.24 -7.88
C CYS A 422 1.66 -1.90 -8.53
N THR A 423 2.95 -1.68 -8.69
CA THR A 423 3.47 -0.42 -9.26
C THR A 423 2.92 -0.15 -10.64
N GLU A 424 2.88 -1.17 -11.51
CA GLU A 424 2.32 -1.04 -12.86
C GLU A 424 0.86 -0.59 -12.82
N GLN A 425 0.03 -1.24 -12.01
CA GLN A 425 -1.40 -0.93 -11.91
C GLN A 425 -1.66 0.43 -11.26
N THR A 426 -0.84 0.80 -10.29
CA THR A 426 -0.87 2.13 -9.67
C THR A 426 -0.61 3.21 -10.72
N VAL A 427 0.40 3.02 -11.55
CA VAL A 427 0.73 3.94 -12.65
C VAL A 427 -0.36 3.93 -13.72
N SER A 428 -0.83 2.75 -14.14
CA SER A 428 -1.89 2.60 -15.14
C SER A 428 -3.20 3.28 -14.73
N ALA A 429 -3.55 3.24 -13.45
CA ALA A 429 -4.72 3.93 -12.91
C ALA A 429 -4.54 5.46 -12.88
N ALA A 430 -3.37 5.93 -12.48
CA ALA A 430 -3.11 7.36 -12.28
C ALA A 430 -2.76 8.11 -13.57
N PHE A 431 -2.07 7.47 -14.51
CA PHE A 431 -1.53 8.11 -15.69
C PHE A 431 -2.61 8.78 -16.57
N PRO A 432 -3.71 8.11 -16.95
CA PRO A 432 -4.78 8.76 -17.69
C PRO A 432 -5.38 9.96 -16.95
N GLN A 433 -5.40 9.94 -15.62
CA GLN A 433 -6.00 11.00 -14.81
C GLN A 433 -5.27 12.35 -14.92
N LEU A 434 -4.03 12.36 -15.35
CA LEU A 434 -3.29 13.60 -15.68
C LEU A 434 -3.98 14.38 -16.83
N TYR A 435 -4.68 13.66 -17.71
CA TYR A 435 -5.30 14.23 -18.92
C TYR A 435 -6.82 14.28 -18.84
N TYR A 436 -7.40 13.48 -17.96
CA TYR A 436 -8.84 13.27 -17.84
C TYR A 436 -9.40 13.63 -16.45
N GLY A 437 -8.81 14.63 -15.78
CA GLY A 437 -9.38 15.13 -14.52
C GLY A 437 -10.87 15.48 -14.61
N ASP A 438 -11.35 15.84 -15.79
CA ASP A 438 -12.76 16.12 -16.07
C ASP A 438 -13.57 14.82 -16.32
N LEU A 439 -12.93 13.72 -16.74
CA LEU A 439 -13.57 12.40 -16.91
C LEU A 439 -13.66 11.61 -15.59
N ALA A 440 -12.93 12.02 -14.54
CA ALA A 440 -13.11 11.49 -13.22
C ALA A 440 -14.56 11.69 -12.73
N ASP A 441 -15.25 12.73 -13.20
CA ASP A 441 -16.68 12.97 -12.96
C ASP A 441 -17.58 11.90 -13.57
N LEU A 442 -17.16 11.28 -14.66
CA LEU A 442 -17.87 10.16 -15.29
C LEU A 442 -17.73 8.85 -14.49
N MET A 443 -16.66 8.72 -13.71
CA MET A 443 -16.28 7.47 -13.06
C MET A 443 -16.88 7.27 -11.66
N GLN A 444 -17.31 8.35 -11.00
CA GLN A 444 -17.92 8.28 -9.65
C GLN A 444 -19.12 9.21 -9.55
N PRO A 445 -20.36 8.70 -9.69
CA PRO A 445 -21.57 9.52 -9.72
C PRO A 445 -21.82 10.40 -8.50
N ASN A 446 -21.22 10.12 -7.35
CA ASN A 446 -21.63 10.65 -6.05
C ASN A 446 -20.58 11.43 -5.27
N LYS A 447 -19.45 11.88 -5.83
CA LYS A 447 -18.43 12.66 -5.07
C LYS A 447 -17.66 13.66 -5.95
N GLN A 448 -17.26 14.76 -5.33
CA GLN A 448 -16.44 15.85 -5.89
C GLN A 448 -15.13 15.34 -6.51
N ASN A 449 -15.08 15.28 -7.83
CA ASN A 449 -14.20 14.32 -8.53
C ASN A 449 -12.86 14.90 -9.00
N LYS A 450 -12.73 16.22 -9.19
CA LYS A 450 -11.46 16.85 -9.55
C LYS A 450 -10.43 16.77 -8.42
N ALA A 451 -10.90 16.87 -7.17
CA ALA A 451 -10.10 16.64 -5.97
C ALA A 451 -9.62 15.18 -5.87
N ASN A 452 -10.46 14.21 -6.31
CA ASN A 452 -10.11 12.80 -6.26
C ASN A 452 -9.07 12.39 -7.31
N ALA A 453 -9.12 12.94 -8.54
CA ALA A 453 -8.08 12.68 -9.55
C ALA A 453 -6.71 13.18 -9.08
N ASN A 454 -6.65 14.40 -8.52
CA ASN A 454 -5.41 14.92 -7.95
C ASN A 454 -4.92 14.06 -6.78
N THR A 455 -5.81 13.61 -5.91
CA THR A 455 -5.47 12.72 -4.79
C THR A 455 -4.91 11.39 -5.29
N ASN A 456 -5.51 10.81 -6.32
CA ASN A 456 -5.05 9.55 -6.92
C ASN A 456 -3.66 9.69 -7.55
N VAL A 457 -3.39 10.81 -8.22
CA VAL A 457 -2.07 11.10 -8.79
C VAL A 457 -1.02 11.26 -7.69
N LEU A 458 -1.33 12.03 -6.63
CA LEU A 458 -0.42 12.22 -5.49
C LEU A 458 -0.16 10.91 -4.75
N GLU A 459 -1.18 10.07 -4.58
CA GLU A 459 -1.02 8.76 -3.97
C GLU A 459 -0.17 7.81 -4.82
N ALA A 460 -0.30 7.87 -6.14
CA ALA A 460 0.57 7.11 -7.04
C ALA A 460 2.04 7.57 -6.93
N ILE A 461 2.30 8.88 -6.89
CA ILE A 461 3.63 9.44 -6.68
C ILE A 461 4.21 8.94 -5.35
N ARG A 462 3.41 8.96 -4.27
CA ARG A 462 3.82 8.48 -2.94
C ARG A 462 4.17 6.99 -2.96
N LYS A 463 3.34 6.15 -3.58
CA LYS A 463 3.57 4.70 -3.69
C LYS A 463 4.83 4.38 -4.50
N ILE A 464 5.06 5.07 -5.61
CA ILE A 464 6.30 4.91 -6.40
C ILE A 464 7.52 5.24 -5.54
N LYS A 465 7.47 6.35 -4.78
CA LYS A 465 8.57 6.72 -3.88
C LYS A 465 8.86 5.66 -2.82
N MET A 466 7.82 5.06 -2.25
CA MET A 466 7.96 3.99 -1.24
C MET A 466 8.55 2.69 -1.81
N ARG A 467 8.35 2.44 -3.10
CA ARG A 467 8.80 1.22 -3.79
C ARG A 467 10.14 1.40 -4.49
N GLN A 468 10.74 2.57 -4.40
CA GLN A 468 12.04 2.81 -5.00
C GLN A 468 13.14 2.15 -4.17
N LEU A 469 13.95 1.34 -4.83
CA LEU A 469 15.15 0.74 -4.27
C LEU A 469 16.33 1.73 -4.29
N TYR A 470 17.37 1.44 -3.52
CA TYR A 470 18.60 2.23 -3.50
C TYR A 470 19.29 2.32 -4.87
N THR A 471 19.06 1.34 -5.76
CA THR A 471 19.55 1.34 -7.14
C THR A 471 18.85 2.38 -8.02
N GLY A 472 17.72 2.92 -7.60
CA GLY A 472 16.84 3.80 -8.37
C GLY A 472 15.73 3.06 -9.13
N ALA A 473 15.75 1.74 -9.18
CA ALA A 473 14.65 0.94 -9.70
C ALA A 473 13.45 0.93 -8.75
N VAL A 474 12.30 0.50 -9.22
CA VAL A 474 11.13 0.22 -8.37
C VAL A 474 10.83 -1.27 -8.34
N THR A 475 10.22 -1.73 -7.25
CA THR A 475 9.63 -3.06 -7.13
C THR A 475 8.18 -3.05 -7.62
N LEU A 476 7.64 -4.19 -8.02
CA LEU A 476 6.21 -4.32 -8.34
C LEU A 476 5.34 -4.19 -7.09
N TRP A 477 5.78 -4.76 -5.99
CA TRP A 477 5.02 -4.82 -4.74
C TRP A 477 5.77 -4.14 -3.60
N ASP A 478 5.05 -3.79 -2.52
CA ASP A 478 5.65 -3.24 -1.32
C ASP A 478 6.49 -4.32 -0.61
N GLY A 479 7.64 -3.93 -0.05
CA GLY A 479 8.55 -4.80 0.68
C GLY A 479 9.79 -5.17 -0.12
N GLU A 480 10.49 -6.21 0.32
CA GLU A 480 11.65 -6.75 -0.39
C GLU A 480 11.20 -7.43 -1.68
N GLY A 481 11.62 -6.91 -2.80
CA GLY A 481 11.31 -7.43 -4.13
C GLY A 481 12.45 -7.20 -5.08
N GLU A 482 12.41 -7.93 -6.20
CA GLU A 482 13.35 -7.72 -7.29
C GLU A 482 13.04 -6.43 -8.06
N GLU A 483 14.05 -5.87 -8.69
CA GLU A 483 13.92 -4.73 -9.59
C GLU A 483 13.02 -5.08 -10.77
N ASP A 484 12.00 -4.25 -11.02
CA ASP A 484 11.20 -4.36 -12.23
C ASP A 484 11.57 -3.25 -13.21
N TRP A 485 12.14 -3.66 -14.33
CA TRP A 485 12.64 -2.70 -15.32
C TRP A 485 11.51 -1.97 -16.03
N TRP A 486 10.47 -2.69 -16.45
CA TRP A 486 9.29 -2.08 -17.08
C TRP A 486 8.61 -1.09 -16.15
N ALA A 487 8.29 -1.51 -14.92
CA ALA A 487 7.63 -0.66 -13.93
C ALA A 487 8.46 0.58 -13.59
N THR A 488 9.80 0.47 -13.58
CA THR A 488 10.69 1.61 -13.35
C THR A 488 10.60 2.64 -14.47
N ILE A 489 10.65 2.22 -15.74
CA ILE A 489 10.54 3.12 -16.89
C ILE A 489 9.14 3.73 -16.95
N TYR A 490 8.11 2.93 -16.72
CA TYR A 490 6.71 3.36 -16.72
C TYR A 490 6.43 4.38 -15.62
N SER A 491 6.98 4.16 -14.44
CA SER A 491 6.92 5.12 -13.34
C SER A 491 7.65 6.43 -13.65
N ALA A 492 8.85 6.34 -14.26
CA ALA A 492 9.59 7.53 -14.67
C ALA A 492 8.82 8.36 -15.71
N HIS A 493 8.20 7.72 -16.69
CA HIS A 493 7.34 8.39 -17.68
C HIS A 493 6.17 9.11 -17.02
N PHE A 494 5.45 8.42 -16.14
CA PHE A 494 4.35 9.01 -15.38
C PHE A 494 4.81 10.20 -14.53
N LEU A 495 5.91 10.09 -13.82
CA LEU A 495 6.43 11.16 -12.96
C LEU A 495 6.86 12.41 -13.76
N LEU A 496 7.46 12.23 -14.96
CA LEU A 496 7.80 13.30 -15.86
C LEU A 496 6.56 14.07 -16.34
N GLU A 497 5.53 13.34 -16.75
CA GLU A 497 4.27 13.92 -17.19
C GLU A 497 3.50 14.55 -16.01
N ALA A 498 3.53 13.96 -14.82
CA ALA A 498 2.93 14.54 -13.62
C ALA A 498 3.61 15.86 -13.24
N LYS A 499 4.94 15.91 -13.31
CA LYS A 499 5.70 17.15 -13.09
C LYS A 499 5.36 18.23 -14.11
N LYS A 500 5.23 17.86 -15.40
CA LYS A 500 4.78 18.75 -16.48
C LYS A 500 3.36 19.26 -16.23
N ALA A 501 2.50 18.45 -15.61
CA ALA A 501 1.13 18.83 -15.23
C ALA A 501 1.05 19.67 -13.95
N GLY A 502 2.18 19.97 -13.27
CA GLY A 502 2.26 20.83 -12.09
C GLY A 502 2.20 20.11 -10.76
N PHE A 503 2.28 18.77 -10.73
CA PHE A 503 2.39 18.03 -9.48
C PHE A 503 3.80 18.11 -8.90
N ASP A 504 3.89 18.12 -7.57
CA ASP A 504 5.17 18.09 -6.87
C ASP A 504 5.77 16.67 -6.95
N VAL A 505 6.88 16.56 -7.67
CA VAL A 505 7.65 15.32 -7.86
C VAL A 505 9.06 15.53 -7.33
N ASP A 506 9.47 14.68 -6.39
CA ASP A 506 10.80 14.71 -5.80
C ASP A 506 11.89 14.56 -6.88
N ASN A 507 12.79 15.54 -6.96
CA ASN A 507 13.87 15.52 -7.93
C ASN A 507 14.86 14.38 -7.69
N GLY A 508 15.14 14.02 -6.43
CA GLY A 508 16.02 12.91 -6.08
C GLY A 508 15.45 11.56 -6.54
N LEU A 509 14.14 11.34 -6.32
CA LEU A 509 13.41 10.17 -6.83
C LEU A 509 13.58 10.05 -8.35
N MET A 510 13.37 11.13 -9.07
CA MET A 510 13.47 11.16 -10.54
C MET A 510 14.90 10.93 -11.03
N GLU A 511 15.87 11.61 -10.44
CA GLU A 511 17.27 11.53 -10.83
C GLU A 511 17.85 10.12 -10.68
N THR A 512 17.59 9.47 -9.54
CA THR A 512 18.07 8.11 -9.31
C THR A 512 17.43 7.11 -10.26
N MET A 513 16.14 7.28 -10.56
CA MET A 513 15.41 6.45 -11.52
C MET A 513 15.95 6.60 -12.95
N LEU A 514 16.16 7.82 -13.40
CA LEU A 514 16.74 8.08 -14.74
C LEU A 514 18.18 7.58 -14.84
N ASN A 515 18.96 7.65 -13.78
CA ASN A 515 20.31 7.10 -13.72
C ASN A 515 20.29 5.56 -13.81
N TYR A 516 19.37 4.90 -13.11
CA TYR A 516 19.17 3.46 -13.21
C TYR A 516 18.86 3.04 -14.66
N ILE A 517 17.86 3.71 -15.29
CA ILE A 517 17.49 3.44 -16.68
C ILE A 517 18.71 3.60 -17.61
N SER A 518 19.44 4.71 -17.48
CA SER A 518 20.64 4.99 -18.31
C SER A 518 21.74 3.94 -18.12
N ASN A 519 21.94 3.46 -16.88
CA ASN A 519 22.96 2.45 -16.57
C ASN A 519 22.56 1.09 -17.14
N ARG A 520 21.30 0.68 -17.01
CA ARG A 520 20.83 -0.61 -17.49
C ARG A 520 20.92 -0.74 -19.02
N LEU A 521 20.71 0.35 -19.74
CA LEU A 521 20.86 0.39 -21.19
C LEU A 521 22.27 0.01 -21.69
N LYS A 522 23.30 0.04 -20.84
CA LYS A 522 24.67 -0.37 -21.18
C LYS A 522 24.81 -1.88 -21.40
N ASN A 523 23.88 -2.68 -20.84
CA ASN A 523 23.96 -4.15 -20.89
C ASN A 523 23.68 -4.72 -22.28
N ARG A 524 22.99 -4.00 -23.16
CA ARG A 524 22.62 -4.42 -24.52
C ARG A 524 21.97 -5.81 -24.56
N GLU A 525 21.04 -6.05 -23.63
CA GLU A 525 20.35 -7.33 -23.47
C GLU A 525 19.59 -7.71 -24.74
N LEU A 526 19.48 -9.02 -24.99
CA LEU A 526 18.64 -9.59 -26.04
C LEU A 526 17.75 -10.66 -25.41
N ILE A 527 16.48 -10.67 -25.78
CA ILE A 527 15.49 -11.67 -25.33
C ILE A 527 14.95 -12.45 -26.54
N THR A 528 14.46 -13.65 -26.28
CA THR A 528 13.71 -14.41 -27.28
C THR A 528 12.27 -13.89 -27.31
N TYR A 529 11.83 -13.45 -28.48
CA TYR A 529 10.50 -12.93 -28.73
C TYR A 529 9.73 -13.87 -29.65
N TYR A 530 8.55 -14.28 -29.21
CA TYR A 530 7.69 -15.17 -30.00
C TYR A 530 7.00 -14.34 -31.09
N TYR A 531 7.63 -14.26 -32.25
CA TYR A 531 7.18 -13.43 -33.37
C TYR A 531 5.89 -13.95 -34.00
N ASN A 532 5.80 -15.26 -34.18
CA ASN A 532 4.58 -15.97 -34.57
C ASN A 532 4.61 -17.41 -34.04
N ARG A 533 3.55 -18.19 -34.29
CA ARG A 533 3.43 -19.56 -33.77
C ARG A 533 4.57 -20.50 -34.17
N ASN A 534 5.32 -20.18 -35.19
CA ASN A 534 6.36 -21.04 -35.78
C ASN A 534 7.74 -20.43 -35.80
N GLN A 535 7.90 -19.18 -35.39
CA GLN A 535 9.17 -18.45 -35.47
C GLN A 535 9.44 -17.64 -34.22
N ASN A 536 10.65 -17.78 -33.68
CA ASN A 536 11.18 -16.94 -32.64
C ASN A 536 12.16 -15.94 -33.22
N LYS A 537 12.19 -14.72 -32.68
CA LYS A 537 13.09 -13.64 -33.04
C LYS A 537 13.84 -13.19 -31.78
N LYS A 538 15.13 -12.93 -31.91
CA LYS A 538 15.88 -12.27 -30.85
C LYS A 538 15.74 -10.77 -31.03
N ILE A 539 15.24 -10.08 -30.01
CA ILE A 539 15.09 -8.62 -29.98
C ILE A 539 15.70 -8.03 -28.72
N ALA A 540 16.01 -6.73 -28.76
CA ALA A 540 16.20 -5.96 -27.55
C ALA A 540 14.90 -5.94 -26.76
N PRO A 541 14.91 -6.08 -25.42
CA PRO A 541 13.72 -5.90 -24.61
C PRO A 541 13.00 -4.60 -24.96
N LYS A 542 11.68 -4.59 -24.93
CA LYS A 542 10.88 -3.39 -25.25
C LYS A 542 11.19 -2.21 -24.32
N GLU A 543 11.62 -2.51 -23.12
CA GLU A 543 12.14 -1.56 -22.12
C GLU A 543 13.29 -0.71 -22.66
N VAL A 544 14.12 -1.24 -23.56
CA VAL A 544 15.26 -0.51 -24.12
C VAL A 544 14.78 0.73 -24.87
N ALA A 545 13.90 0.56 -25.85
CA ALA A 545 13.39 1.68 -26.63
C ALA A 545 12.51 2.61 -25.78
N TYR A 546 11.73 2.05 -24.87
CA TYR A 546 10.93 2.82 -23.95
C TYR A 546 11.81 3.65 -23.00
N GLY A 547 12.86 3.08 -22.45
CA GLY A 547 13.84 3.80 -21.61
C GLY A 547 14.55 4.92 -22.38
N LEU A 548 14.95 4.70 -23.64
CA LEU A 548 15.55 5.72 -24.49
C LEU A 548 14.57 6.90 -24.76
N TYR A 549 13.30 6.58 -25.01
CA TYR A 549 12.26 7.58 -25.18
C TYR A 549 12.01 8.39 -23.89
N VAL A 550 11.93 7.75 -22.75
CA VAL A 550 11.73 8.43 -21.44
C VAL A 550 12.93 9.31 -21.08
N LEU A 551 14.16 8.84 -21.34
CA LEU A 551 15.36 9.68 -21.17
C LEU A 551 15.34 10.90 -22.10
N ALA A 552 14.83 10.74 -23.31
CA ALA A 552 14.70 11.86 -24.25
C ALA A 552 13.66 12.88 -23.79
N ILE A 553 12.50 12.42 -23.25
CA ILE A 553 11.50 13.30 -22.59
C ILE A 553 12.14 14.10 -21.45
N ALA A 554 12.99 13.46 -20.66
CA ALA A 554 13.69 14.09 -19.54
C ALA A 554 14.82 15.06 -19.97
N GLY A 555 15.07 15.23 -21.29
CA GLY A 555 16.16 16.05 -21.82
C GLY A 555 17.54 15.39 -21.65
N ARG A 556 17.59 14.09 -21.41
CA ARG A 556 18.81 13.29 -21.15
C ARG A 556 19.05 12.21 -22.22
N SER A 557 18.84 12.55 -23.47
CA SER A 557 18.96 11.62 -24.60
C SER A 557 20.29 10.87 -24.61
N ASN A 558 20.22 9.53 -24.63
CA ASN A 558 21.39 8.67 -24.73
C ASN A 558 21.72 8.37 -26.20
N VAL A 559 22.26 9.38 -26.89
CA VAL A 559 22.57 9.32 -28.33
C VAL A 559 23.44 8.11 -28.70
N PRO A 560 24.50 7.73 -27.94
CA PRO A 560 25.29 6.55 -28.26
C PRO A 560 24.47 5.25 -28.29
N ALA A 561 23.59 5.04 -27.31
CA ALA A 561 22.70 3.88 -27.30
C ALA A 561 21.66 3.96 -28.42
N MET A 562 21.05 5.11 -28.65
CA MET A 562 20.11 5.33 -29.76
C MET A 562 20.76 4.96 -31.11
N ASN A 563 21.97 5.40 -31.38
CA ASN A 563 22.73 5.08 -32.63
C ASN A 563 23.04 3.59 -32.76
N TYR A 564 23.33 2.91 -31.64
CA TYR A 564 23.56 1.47 -31.67
C TYR A 564 22.31 0.72 -32.15
N TYR A 565 21.12 1.05 -31.64
CA TYR A 565 19.88 0.40 -32.02
C TYR A 565 19.37 0.87 -33.40
N LYS A 566 19.62 2.14 -33.76
CA LYS A 566 19.37 2.64 -35.13
C LYS A 566 20.12 1.84 -36.20
N ALA A 567 21.37 1.46 -35.91
CA ALA A 567 22.18 0.64 -36.82
C ALA A 567 21.70 -0.82 -36.91
N LYS A 568 20.82 -1.26 -36.02
CA LYS A 568 20.31 -2.65 -35.93
C LYS A 568 18.78 -2.66 -35.77
N PRO A 569 18.01 -2.09 -36.72
CA PRO A 569 16.56 -2.01 -36.57
C PRO A 569 15.88 -3.38 -36.55
N GLU A 570 16.53 -4.43 -37.02
CA GLU A 570 16.01 -5.79 -37.02
C GLU A 570 15.88 -6.39 -35.61
N ILE A 571 16.58 -5.89 -34.62
CA ILE A 571 16.47 -6.33 -33.24
C ILE A 571 15.43 -5.51 -32.43
N LEU A 572 14.69 -4.62 -33.07
CA LEU A 572 13.66 -3.84 -32.44
C LEU A 572 12.26 -4.35 -32.81
N ALA A 573 11.37 -4.49 -31.84
CA ALA A 573 9.96 -4.68 -32.07
C ALA A 573 9.34 -3.45 -32.75
N LEU A 574 8.15 -3.59 -33.34
CA LEU A 574 7.50 -2.51 -34.10
C LEU A 574 7.24 -1.26 -33.24
N ASP A 575 6.65 -1.42 -32.06
CA ASP A 575 6.45 -0.33 -31.08
C ASP A 575 7.78 0.31 -30.66
N SER A 576 8.83 -0.47 -30.49
CA SER A 576 10.16 0.01 -30.13
C SER A 576 10.78 0.91 -31.21
N ARG A 577 10.45 0.68 -32.49
CA ARG A 577 10.90 1.55 -33.59
C ARG A 577 10.21 2.92 -33.52
N TYR A 578 8.93 2.97 -33.20
CA TYR A 578 8.21 4.25 -32.99
C TYR A 578 8.80 5.02 -31.81
N LEU A 579 9.05 4.35 -30.69
CA LEU A 579 9.64 4.98 -29.50
C LEU A 579 11.03 5.52 -29.76
N LEU A 580 11.90 4.73 -30.45
CA LEU A 580 13.23 5.20 -30.81
C LEU A 580 13.19 6.37 -31.81
N SER A 581 12.28 6.34 -32.80
CA SER A 581 12.05 7.46 -33.70
C SER A 581 11.66 8.72 -32.92
N ALA A 582 10.70 8.61 -32.02
CA ALA A 582 10.27 9.73 -31.18
C ALA A 582 11.41 10.25 -30.28
N ALA A 583 12.27 9.37 -29.76
CA ALA A 583 13.44 9.78 -28.99
C ALA A 583 14.42 10.63 -29.81
N TYR A 584 14.61 10.33 -31.10
CA TYR A 584 15.39 11.17 -31.99
C TYR A 584 14.75 12.54 -32.24
N ALA A 585 13.43 12.59 -32.44
CA ALA A 585 12.71 13.87 -32.59
C ALA A 585 12.87 14.73 -31.33
N LEU A 586 12.74 14.15 -30.15
CA LEU A 586 12.94 14.85 -28.87
C LEU A 586 14.39 15.31 -28.66
N ALA A 587 15.36 14.56 -29.19
CA ALA A 587 16.78 14.97 -29.20
C ALA A 587 17.12 16.02 -30.26
N GLY A 588 16.15 16.49 -31.06
CA GLY A 588 16.33 17.47 -32.12
C GLY A 588 16.77 16.89 -33.47
N ASP A 589 16.95 15.58 -33.60
CA ASP A 589 17.37 14.91 -34.85
C ASP A 589 16.15 14.47 -35.69
N LYS A 590 15.56 15.43 -36.38
CA LYS A 590 14.43 15.20 -37.29
C LYS A 590 14.74 14.24 -38.44
N LYS A 591 16.00 14.19 -38.89
CA LYS A 591 16.42 13.30 -39.99
C LYS A 591 16.35 11.85 -39.56
N SER A 592 16.87 11.54 -38.40
CA SER A 592 16.80 10.20 -37.82
C SER A 592 15.36 9.82 -37.48
N PHE A 593 14.55 10.75 -36.97
CA PHE A 593 13.11 10.52 -36.74
C PHE A 593 12.43 10.00 -38.01
N VAL A 594 12.52 10.74 -39.11
CA VAL A 594 11.85 10.35 -40.37
C VAL A 594 12.40 9.05 -40.93
N SER A 595 13.71 8.83 -40.85
CA SER A 595 14.33 7.59 -41.41
C SER A 595 14.02 6.34 -40.61
N MET A 596 13.75 6.46 -39.32
CA MET A 596 13.45 5.32 -38.43
C MET A 596 11.97 5.03 -38.30
N LEU A 597 11.11 6.04 -38.58
CA LEU A 597 9.67 5.88 -38.41
C LEU A 597 9.14 4.82 -39.37
N PRO A 598 8.45 3.77 -38.86
CA PRO A 598 7.80 2.79 -39.74
C PRO A 598 6.71 3.45 -40.60
N ALA A 599 6.50 2.91 -41.81
CA ALA A 599 5.50 3.45 -42.75
C ALA A 599 4.05 3.24 -42.25
N SER A 600 3.83 2.21 -41.44
CA SER A 600 2.54 1.91 -40.81
C SER A 600 2.75 1.03 -39.57
N PHE A 601 1.79 1.02 -38.66
CA PHE A 601 1.76 0.08 -37.55
C PHE A 601 1.10 -1.22 -37.99
N SER A 602 1.84 -2.02 -38.75
CA SER A 602 1.36 -3.30 -39.31
C SER A 602 2.51 -4.25 -39.60
N GLY A 603 2.21 -5.53 -39.80
CA GLY A 603 3.16 -6.53 -40.24
C GLY A 603 3.96 -7.23 -39.14
N GLU A 604 3.71 -6.94 -37.88
CA GLU A 604 4.27 -7.70 -36.76
C GLU A 604 3.15 -8.58 -36.16
N GLU A 605 3.37 -9.89 -36.17
CA GLU A 605 2.50 -10.87 -35.52
C GLU A 605 3.29 -11.52 -34.39
N SER A 606 2.70 -11.58 -33.19
CA SER A 606 3.30 -12.27 -32.09
C SER A 606 2.28 -13.06 -31.28
N VAL A 607 2.75 -14.02 -30.51
CA VAL A 607 1.90 -14.79 -29.60
C VAL A 607 1.68 -13.96 -28.35
N PRO A 608 0.43 -13.78 -27.89
CA PRO A 608 0.15 -13.11 -26.63
C PRO A 608 0.92 -13.78 -25.49
N GLN A 609 1.60 -12.97 -24.68
CA GLN A 609 2.36 -13.40 -23.51
C GLN A 609 1.83 -12.69 -22.28
N THR A 610 2.12 -13.24 -21.11
CA THR A 610 1.84 -12.61 -19.82
C THR A 610 3.12 -11.98 -19.26
N GLY A 611 2.97 -10.93 -18.46
CA GLY A 611 4.08 -10.21 -17.85
C GLY A 611 4.20 -8.74 -18.27
N GLY A 612 5.14 -8.01 -17.70
CA GLY A 612 5.23 -6.55 -17.81
C GLY A 612 5.47 -6.01 -19.22
N SER A 613 6.35 -6.63 -20.01
CA SER A 613 6.73 -6.21 -21.36
C SER A 613 6.27 -7.17 -22.46
N TYR A 614 5.13 -7.83 -22.21
CA TYR A 614 4.52 -8.77 -23.16
C TYR A 614 4.07 -8.09 -24.46
N TYR A 615 3.83 -8.92 -25.51
CA TYR A 615 3.20 -8.44 -26.73
C TYR A 615 1.71 -8.14 -26.51
N SER A 616 1.27 -7.00 -26.99
CA SER A 616 -0.15 -6.64 -27.07
C SER A 616 -0.37 -5.76 -28.30
N ASP A 617 -1.29 -6.16 -29.17
CA ASP A 617 -1.65 -5.37 -30.36
C ASP A 617 -2.43 -4.09 -30.01
N VAL A 618 -2.97 -3.99 -28.80
CA VAL A 618 -3.65 -2.77 -28.32
C VAL A 618 -2.62 -1.85 -27.65
N ARG A 619 -1.91 -2.34 -26.65
CA ARG A 619 -0.92 -1.53 -25.90
C ARG A 619 0.20 -1.03 -26.82
N ASP A 620 0.74 -1.90 -27.66
CA ASP A 620 1.90 -1.59 -28.50
C ASP A 620 1.54 -0.53 -29.54
N GLU A 621 0.34 -0.61 -30.15
CA GLU A 621 -0.15 0.45 -31.03
C GLU A 621 -0.49 1.74 -30.28
N ALA A 622 -1.03 1.65 -29.06
CA ALA A 622 -1.36 2.80 -28.24
C ALA A 622 -0.10 3.56 -27.77
N ILE A 623 0.97 2.85 -27.35
CA ILE A 623 2.23 3.47 -26.93
C ILE A 623 2.95 4.12 -28.12
N ALA A 624 2.93 3.48 -29.28
CA ALA A 624 3.45 4.04 -30.52
C ALA A 624 2.67 5.30 -30.93
N LEU A 625 1.34 5.25 -30.90
CA LEU A 625 0.46 6.40 -31.14
C LEU A 625 0.76 7.55 -30.16
N ASN A 626 0.86 7.25 -28.87
CA ASN A 626 1.16 8.28 -27.87
C ASN A 626 2.51 8.97 -28.15
N SER A 627 3.56 8.19 -28.50
CA SER A 627 4.87 8.74 -28.81
C SER A 627 4.84 9.61 -30.07
N LEU A 628 4.05 9.22 -31.09
CA LEU A 628 3.90 9.98 -32.33
C LEU A 628 3.12 11.28 -32.11
N ILE A 629 2.06 11.27 -31.32
CA ILE A 629 1.29 12.47 -30.95
C ILE A 629 2.19 13.47 -30.22
N GLU A 630 3.10 13.03 -29.38
CA GLU A 630 3.99 13.92 -28.61
C GLU A 630 4.97 14.67 -29.51
N VAL A 631 5.45 14.04 -30.59
CA VAL A 631 6.51 14.62 -31.45
C VAL A 631 6.00 15.13 -32.79
N ASP A 632 4.92 14.56 -33.33
CA ASP A 632 4.33 14.92 -34.62
C ASP A 632 2.81 14.62 -34.65
N PRO A 633 1.98 15.42 -33.93
CA PRO A 633 0.54 15.19 -33.81
C PRO A 633 -0.22 15.26 -35.16
N ASN A 634 0.35 15.85 -36.18
CA ASN A 634 -0.23 15.98 -37.52
C ASN A 634 0.21 14.86 -38.47
N ASN A 635 0.95 13.85 -37.99
CA ASN A 635 1.39 12.75 -38.80
C ASN A 635 0.18 12.00 -39.39
N PRO A 636 0.20 11.65 -40.70
CA PRO A 636 -0.91 10.96 -41.37
C PRO A 636 -1.32 9.63 -40.71
N GLN A 637 -0.43 8.97 -40.00
CA GLN A 637 -0.70 7.70 -39.34
C GLN A 637 -1.57 7.87 -38.06
N VAL A 638 -1.54 9.04 -37.44
CA VAL A 638 -2.21 9.29 -36.13
C VAL A 638 -3.68 8.98 -36.19
N GLY A 639 -4.40 9.44 -37.21
CA GLY A 639 -5.83 9.21 -37.36
C GLY A 639 -6.21 7.75 -37.50
N LEU A 640 -5.46 6.99 -38.28
CA LEU A 640 -5.70 5.57 -38.51
C LEU A 640 -5.39 4.74 -37.24
N MET A 641 -4.26 4.99 -36.60
CA MET A 641 -3.89 4.32 -35.35
C MET A 641 -4.90 4.63 -34.25
N ALA A 642 -5.36 5.86 -34.13
CA ALA A 642 -6.39 6.24 -33.16
C ALA A 642 -7.70 5.48 -33.38
N LYS A 643 -8.12 5.32 -34.66
CA LYS A 643 -9.27 4.52 -35.00
C LYS A 643 -9.08 3.05 -34.61
N HIS A 644 -7.94 2.45 -34.93
CA HIS A 644 -7.67 1.05 -34.59
C HIS A 644 -7.69 0.83 -33.07
N VAL A 645 -7.03 1.68 -32.31
CA VAL A 645 -7.01 1.61 -30.85
C VAL A 645 -8.42 1.77 -30.27
N GLY A 646 -9.19 2.74 -30.79
CA GLY A 646 -10.58 2.97 -30.37
C GLY A 646 -11.50 1.80 -30.68
N ASP A 647 -11.40 1.21 -31.87
CA ASP A 647 -12.20 0.04 -32.28
C ASP A 647 -11.84 -1.19 -31.40
N LYS A 648 -10.57 -1.41 -31.11
CA LYS A 648 -10.13 -2.50 -30.22
C LYS A 648 -10.61 -2.32 -28.77
N LEU A 649 -10.63 -1.11 -28.25
CA LEU A 649 -11.18 -0.82 -26.93
C LEU A 649 -12.68 -1.13 -26.85
N LYS A 650 -13.43 -0.95 -27.93
CA LYS A 650 -14.88 -1.20 -28.00
C LYS A 650 -15.21 -2.68 -28.18
N THR A 651 -14.42 -3.36 -28.99
CA THR A 651 -14.78 -4.71 -29.48
C THR A 651 -14.19 -5.82 -28.62
N ARG A 652 -13.09 -5.57 -27.90
CA ARG A 652 -12.48 -6.57 -27.04
C ARG A 652 -13.16 -6.67 -25.68
N GLN A 653 -13.58 -7.86 -25.36
CA GLN A 653 -14.23 -8.18 -24.08
C GLN A 653 -13.25 -8.04 -22.91
N TRP A 654 -11.97 -8.37 -23.13
CA TRP A 654 -10.93 -8.37 -22.12
C TRP A 654 -9.74 -7.50 -22.55
N LEU A 655 -9.37 -6.58 -21.68
CA LEU A 655 -8.23 -5.66 -21.84
C LEU A 655 -7.47 -5.56 -20.52
N SER A 656 -6.15 -5.60 -20.58
CA SER A 656 -5.29 -5.39 -19.41
C SER A 656 -5.29 -3.93 -18.94
N THR A 657 -4.75 -3.69 -17.77
CA THR A 657 -4.57 -2.33 -17.21
C THR A 657 -3.70 -1.46 -18.11
N GLN A 658 -2.61 -2.00 -18.67
CA GLN A 658 -1.71 -1.28 -19.59
C GLN A 658 -2.37 -0.97 -20.93
N GLU A 659 -3.12 -1.91 -21.52
CA GLU A 659 -3.84 -1.69 -22.77
C GLU A 659 -4.81 -0.52 -22.63
N ARG A 660 -5.58 -0.49 -21.55
CA ARG A 660 -6.48 0.64 -21.25
C ARG A 660 -5.72 1.92 -21.00
N ALA A 661 -4.69 1.89 -20.16
CA ALA A 661 -3.94 3.08 -19.77
C ALA A 661 -3.29 3.78 -20.96
N PHE A 662 -2.57 3.06 -21.80
CA PHE A 662 -1.90 3.64 -22.97
C PHE A 662 -2.90 4.07 -24.05
N ALA A 663 -3.97 3.32 -24.24
CA ALA A 663 -5.03 3.72 -25.17
C ALA A 663 -5.70 5.03 -24.72
N PHE A 664 -6.03 5.16 -23.46
CA PHE A 664 -6.60 6.40 -22.91
C PHE A 664 -5.61 7.55 -22.90
N LEU A 665 -4.33 7.29 -22.62
CA LEU A 665 -3.30 8.31 -22.69
C LEU A 665 -3.21 8.90 -24.12
N ALA A 666 -3.14 8.04 -25.12
CA ALA A 666 -3.02 8.46 -26.52
C ALA A 666 -4.30 9.16 -27.01
N LEU A 667 -5.46 8.51 -26.85
CA LEU A 667 -6.73 9.06 -27.30
C LEU A 667 -7.13 10.35 -26.59
N GLY A 668 -6.75 10.50 -25.31
CA GLY A 668 -7.00 11.70 -24.56
C GLY A 668 -6.19 12.90 -25.00
N LYS A 669 -4.93 12.69 -25.31
CA LYS A 669 -4.11 13.76 -25.93
C LYS A 669 -4.74 14.25 -27.23
N LEU A 670 -5.27 13.33 -28.07
CA LEU A 670 -5.99 13.68 -29.29
C LEU A 670 -7.31 14.39 -29.04
N SER A 671 -8.10 13.94 -28.09
CA SER A 671 -9.42 14.53 -27.81
C SER A 671 -9.32 15.97 -27.35
N ARG A 672 -8.29 16.36 -26.62
CA ARG A 672 -8.03 17.76 -26.25
C ARG A 672 -7.79 18.66 -27.46
N SER A 673 -7.27 18.11 -28.56
CA SER A 673 -7.00 18.87 -29.77
C SER A 673 -8.18 18.94 -30.75
N ALA A 674 -9.21 18.10 -30.59
CA ALA A 674 -10.29 17.90 -31.56
C ALA A 674 -11.64 18.59 -31.21
N ASN A 675 -11.67 19.64 -30.42
CA ASN A 675 -12.90 20.22 -29.85
C ASN A 675 -13.68 21.14 -30.83
N ASN A 676 -14.04 20.62 -32.02
CA ASN A 676 -14.66 21.43 -33.09
C ASN A 676 -16.16 21.12 -33.40
N SER A 677 -16.88 20.39 -32.51
CA SER A 677 -18.33 20.15 -32.72
C SER A 677 -19.18 21.26 -32.07
N SER A 678 -20.16 21.81 -32.85
CA SER A 678 -21.16 22.75 -32.35
C SER A 678 -22.51 22.11 -32.04
N ALA A 679 -22.57 20.77 -31.98
CA ALA A 679 -23.79 20.03 -31.70
C ALA A 679 -24.35 20.36 -30.31
N THR A 680 -25.66 20.50 -30.19
CA THR A 680 -26.41 20.71 -28.94
C THR A 680 -27.30 19.50 -28.65
N ALA A 681 -27.67 19.28 -27.39
CA ALA A 681 -28.57 18.21 -27.02
C ALA A 681 -29.74 18.70 -26.17
N GLU A 682 -30.90 18.14 -26.42
CA GLU A 682 -32.07 18.24 -25.57
C GLU A 682 -32.41 16.82 -25.08
N ILE A 683 -32.33 16.61 -23.77
CA ILE A 683 -32.60 15.32 -23.12
C ILE A 683 -34.01 15.34 -22.59
N LYS A 684 -34.83 14.37 -23.04
CA LYS A 684 -36.22 14.22 -22.65
C LYS A 684 -36.43 12.89 -21.94
N VAL A 685 -37.23 12.91 -20.87
CA VAL A 685 -37.71 11.73 -20.16
C VAL A 685 -39.23 11.76 -20.18
N ASP A 686 -39.84 10.71 -20.72
CA ASP A 686 -41.28 10.61 -20.95
C ASP A 686 -41.88 11.85 -21.67
N GLY A 687 -41.17 12.36 -22.67
CA GLY A 687 -41.54 13.53 -23.48
C GLY A 687 -41.30 14.89 -22.85
N LYS A 688 -40.84 14.94 -21.57
CA LYS A 688 -40.53 16.19 -20.87
C LYS A 688 -39.04 16.46 -20.96
N THR A 689 -38.65 17.64 -21.41
CA THR A 689 -37.25 18.08 -21.42
C THR A 689 -36.74 18.26 -19.98
N ILE A 690 -35.69 17.51 -19.61
CA ILE A 690 -35.04 17.57 -18.33
C ILE A 690 -33.71 18.33 -18.38
N ALA A 691 -33.09 18.42 -19.56
CA ALA A 691 -31.85 19.16 -19.73
C ALA A 691 -31.66 19.63 -21.18
N LYS A 692 -30.92 20.75 -21.32
CA LYS A 692 -30.41 21.24 -22.61
C LYS A 692 -28.88 21.37 -22.46
N VAL A 693 -28.14 20.89 -23.45
CA VAL A 693 -26.68 20.86 -23.46
C VAL A 693 -26.19 21.67 -24.65
N ASP A 694 -25.56 22.77 -24.33
CA ASP A 694 -24.93 23.67 -25.31
C ASP A 694 -23.44 23.80 -25.00
N GLY A 695 -22.68 22.82 -25.43
CA GLY A 695 -21.26 22.71 -25.15
C GLY A 695 -20.97 21.80 -23.92
N GLY A 696 -19.75 21.30 -23.86
CA GLY A 696 -19.32 20.41 -22.78
C GLY A 696 -20.02 19.05 -22.79
N GLN A 697 -20.31 18.53 -21.61
CA GLN A 697 -21.03 17.28 -21.42
C GLN A 697 -22.17 17.47 -20.40
N TRP A 698 -23.19 16.62 -20.55
CA TRP A 698 -24.24 16.48 -19.55
C TRP A 698 -24.26 15.05 -19.01
N LYS A 699 -24.58 14.94 -17.72
CA LYS A 699 -24.73 13.67 -17.03
C LYS A 699 -26.03 13.67 -16.24
N GLY A 700 -26.84 12.66 -16.46
CA GLY A 700 -28.02 12.35 -15.64
C GLY A 700 -27.76 11.07 -14.85
N ASP A 701 -28.06 11.12 -13.58
CA ASP A 701 -28.08 9.97 -12.67
C ASP A 701 -29.46 9.31 -12.62
N LYS A 702 -29.58 8.26 -11.83
CA LYS A 702 -30.83 7.53 -11.57
C LYS A 702 -31.96 8.46 -11.12
N ALA A 703 -31.70 9.54 -10.40
CA ALA A 703 -32.72 10.47 -9.93
C ALA A 703 -33.24 11.36 -11.07
N ALA A 704 -32.34 11.84 -11.94
CA ALA A 704 -32.66 12.66 -13.08
C ALA A 704 -33.36 11.86 -14.20
N LEU A 705 -33.07 10.58 -14.35
CA LEU A 705 -33.52 9.68 -15.39
C LEU A 705 -34.79 8.88 -14.98
N LYS A 706 -35.52 9.33 -13.96
CA LYS A 706 -36.71 8.66 -13.45
C LYS A 706 -37.82 8.67 -14.51
N GLY A 707 -37.98 7.59 -15.26
CA GLY A 707 -38.96 7.42 -16.31
C GLY A 707 -38.70 6.18 -17.16
N THR A 708 -39.58 5.94 -18.13
CA THR A 708 -39.53 4.73 -19.00
C THR A 708 -38.94 5.02 -20.38
N ASN A 709 -39.06 6.24 -20.88
CA ASN A 709 -38.65 6.62 -22.24
C ASN A 709 -37.65 7.80 -22.16
N ILE A 710 -36.40 7.51 -22.46
CA ILE A 710 -35.35 8.52 -22.58
C ILE A 710 -35.12 8.80 -24.07
N GLU A 711 -35.15 10.07 -24.47
CA GLU A 711 -34.87 10.53 -25.83
C GLU A 711 -33.81 11.65 -25.80
N ILE A 712 -32.86 11.57 -26.70
CA ILE A 712 -31.85 12.60 -26.93
C ILE A 712 -32.15 13.21 -28.31
N ALA A 713 -32.53 14.49 -28.38
CA ALA A 713 -32.68 15.25 -29.60
C ALA A 713 -31.44 16.12 -29.82
N ALA A 714 -30.72 15.90 -30.92
CA ALA A 714 -29.53 16.66 -31.30
C ALA A 714 -29.85 17.82 -32.20
N GLY A 715 -29.32 19.02 -31.89
CA GLY A 715 -29.35 20.20 -32.72
C GLY A 715 -27.94 20.62 -33.16
N GLY A 716 -27.82 21.69 -33.96
CA GLY A 716 -26.54 22.20 -34.43
C GLY A 716 -25.84 21.33 -35.49
N SER A 717 -24.56 21.51 -35.68
CA SER A 717 -23.73 20.77 -36.66
C SER A 717 -22.72 19.88 -35.94
N GLY A 718 -22.43 18.71 -36.53
CA GLY A 718 -21.49 17.75 -35.97
C GLY A 718 -22.20 16.53 -35.37
N ARG A 719 -21.59 15.90 -34.38
CA ARG A 719 -22.12 14.68 -33.76
C ARG A 719 -22.12 14.82 -32.24
N LEU A 720 -23.09 14.21 -31.60
CA LEU A 720 -23.13 13.92 -30.17
C LEU A 720 -22.85 12.45 -29.95
N TYR A 721 -22.26 12.16 -28.82
CA TYR A 721 -22.01 10.82 -28.33
C TYR A 721 -22.77 10.67 -27.03
N PHE A 722 -23.39 9.52 -26.84
CA PHE A 722 -23.97 9.18 -25.55
C PHE A 722 -23.46 7.82 -25.07
N PHE A 723 -23.36 7.71 -23.78
CA PHE A 723 -23.00 6.49 -23.09
C PHE A 723 -23.89 6.35 -21.85
N TRP A 724 -24.43 5.16 -21.64
CA TRP A 724 -25.09 4.85 -20.40
C TRP A 724 -24.46 3.62 -19.75
N GLN A 725 -24.51 3.61 -18.45
CA GLN A 725 -24.01 2.54 -17.63
C GLN A 725 -25.03 2.25 -16.55
N ALA A 726 -25.27 0.97 -16.30
CA ALA A 726 -25.98 0.47 -15.14
C ALA A 726 -25.08 -0.49 -14.40
N GLU A 727 -25.10 -0.41 -13.09
CA GLU A 727 -24.30 -1.25 -12.20
C GLU A 727 -25.18 -1.73 -11.06
N GLY A 728 -25.23 -3.04 -10.82
CA GLY A 728 -26.10 -3.61 -9.81
C GLY A 728 -25.79 -5.07 -9.51
N ILE A 729 -26.48 -5.59 -8.51
CA ILE A 729 -26.44 -7.00 -8.19
C ILE A 729 -27.38 -7.73 -9.15
N SER A 730 -26.89 -8.80 -9.75
CA SER A 730 -27.72 -9.65 -10.60
C SER A 730 -28.99 -10.09 -9.88
N SER A 731 -30.15 -9.90 -10.51
CA SER A 731 -31.45 -10.36 -10.00
C SER A 731 -31.53 -11.88 -9.89
N THR A 732 -30.73 -12.58 -10.70
CA THR A 732 -30.65 -14.05 -10.72
C THR A 732 -29.66 -14.59 -9.69
N GLY A 733 -28.85 -13.71 -9.05
CA GLY A 733 -27.72 -14.12 -8.21
C GLY A 733 -26.69 -14.96 -8.97
N GLY A 734 -26.84 -15.01 -10.29
CA GLY A 734 -26.07 -15.86 -11.18
C GLY A 734 -24.66 -15.33 -11.35
N TYR A 735 -23.75 -16.15 -10.97
CA TYR A 735 -22.36 -16.07 -11.32
C TYR A 735 -22.05 -17.32 -12.14
N LYS A 736 -21.40 -17.14 -13.27
CA LYS A 736 -21.10 -18.26 -14.17
C LYS A 736 -19.79 -18.89 -13.74
N GLU A 737 -19.84 -20.19 -13.38
CA GLU A 737 -18.61 -20.96 -13.23
C GLU A 737 -17.94 -21.11 -14.59
N GLU A 738 -16.66 -20.77 -14.66
CA GLU A 738 -15.91 -20.78 -15.91
C GLU A 738 -14.43 -21.07 -15.66
N ASP A 739 -13.86 -21.93 -16.48
CA ASP A 739 -12.43 -22.22 -16.52
C ASP A 739 -11.89 -21.88 -17.90
N SER A 740 -10.93 -20.95 -18.00
CA SER A 740 -10.24 -20.62 -19.24
C SER A 740 -8.74 -20.60 -19.01
N TYR A 741 -8.04 -21.65 -19.45
CA TYR A 741 -6.61 -21.90 -19.24
C TYR A 741 -6.17 -22.01 -17.77
N LEU A 742 -6.91 -21.46 -16.85
CA LEU A 742 -6.77 -21.59 -15.41
C LEU A 742 -7.97 -22.37 -14.85
N LYS A 743 -7.72 -23.05 -13.74
CA LYS A 743 -8.75 -23.73 -12.96
C LYS A 743 -8.48 -23.51 -11.49
N VAL A 744 -9.37 -22.80 -10.82
CA VAL A 744 -9.29 -22.52 -9.39
C VAL A 744 -10.35 -23.30 -8.64
N ARG A 745 -9.98 -23.90 -7.51
CA ARG A 745 -10.91 -24.64 -6.64
C ARG A 745 -10.61 -24.39 -5.18
N LYS A 746 -11.67 -24.23 -4.39
CA LYS A 746 -11.61 -23.99 -2.95
C LYS A 746 -12.09 -25.22 -2.19
N ARG A 747 -11.38 -25.58 -1.08
CA ARG A 747 -11.77 -26.61 -0.13
C ARG A 747 -11.58 -26.15 1.29
N PHE A 748 -12.44 -26.64 2.19
CA PHE A 748 -12.35 -26.39 3.61
C PHE A 748 -11.76 -27.60 4.32
N TYR A 749 -10.93 -27.34 5.33
CA TYR A 749 -10.30 -28.35 6.18
C TYR A 749 -10.46 -27.94 7.65
N ASP A 750 -10.53 -28.93 8.52
CA ASP A 750 -10.41 -28.68 9.95
C ASP A 750 -8.94 -28.40 10.33
N ARG A 751 -8.72 -28.08 11.61
CA ARG A 751 -7.37 -27.84 12.14
C ARG A 751 -6.42 -29.04 12.05
N PHE A 752 -6.93 -30.24 11.78
CA PHE A 752 -6.15 -31.48 11.67
C PHE A 752 -5.89 -31.87 10.21
N GLY A 753 -6.41 -31.10 9.24
CA GLY A 753 -6.27 -31.38 7.81
C GLY A 753 -7.33 -32.30 7.23
N ASN A 754 -8.38 -32.66 7.99
CA ASN A 754 -9.49 -33.42 7.44
C ASN A 754 -10.38 -32.50 6.59
N PRO A 755 -10.78 -32.94 5.40
CA PRO A 755 -11.67 -32.14 4.56
C PRO A 755 -13.06 -32.05 5.22
N ILE A 756 -13.59 -30.84 5.30
CA ILE A 756 -14.94 -30.56 5.79
C ILE A 756 -15.89 -30.69 4.61
N ALA A 757 -16.83 -31.62 4.72
CA ALA A 757 -17.90 -31.79 3.76
C ALA A 757 -19.04 -30.82 4.06
N GLY A 758 -19.35 -29.94 3.09
CA GLY A 758 -20.44 -28.98 3.21
C GLY A 758 -20.00 -27.62 3.74
N THR A 759 -20.99 -26.82 4.16
CA THR A 759 -20.83 -25.39 4.50
C THR A 759 -21.41 -25.06 5.87
N ARG A 760 -21.40 -26.00 6.81
CA ARG A 760 -21.88 -25.83 8.19
C ARG A 760 -20.70 -25.82 9.14
N PHE A 761 -20.63 -24.79 9.97
CA PHE A 761 -19.57 -24.57 10.95
C PHE A 761 -20.17 -24.21 12.31
N LYS A 762 -19.38 -24.34 13.36
CA LYS A 762 -19.71 -23.83 14.69
C LYS A 762 -18.93 -22.54 14.95
N GLN A 763 -19.48 -21.69 15.77
CA GLN A 763 -18.78 -20.50 16.24
C GLN A 763 -17.44 -20.88 16.89
N ASN A 764 -16.39 -20.12 16.60
CA ASN A 764 -14.99 -20.34 16.98
C ASN A 764 -14.28 -21.51 16.26
N ASP A 765 -14.92 -22.21 15.32
CA ASP A 765 -14.19 -23.17 14.48
C ASP A 765 -13.07 -22.48 13.74
N LEU A 766 -11.87 -23.04 13.82
CA LEU A 766 -10.76 -22.71 12.96
C LEU A 766 -10.88 -23.54 11.68
N VAL A 767 -11.06 -22.85 10.57
CA VAL A 767 -11.22 -23.47 9.25
C VAL A 767 -10.02 -23.12 8.40
N ILE A 768 -9.36 -24.13 7.85
CA ILE A 768 -8.27 -23.92 6.89
C ILE A 768 -8.86 -23.98 5.49
N ILE A 769 -8.60 -22.93 4.71
CA ILE A 769 -9.04 -22.85 3.32
C ILE A 769 -7.86 -23.16 2.43
N GLY A 770 -7.99 -24.22 1.63
CA GLY A 770 -7.03 -24.58 0.59
C GLY A 770 -7.56 -24.16 -0.77
N ILE A 771 -6.82 -23.32 -1.48
CA ILE A 771 -7.12 -22.88 -2.84
C ILE A 771 -6.13 -23.53 -3.78
N THR A 772 -6.63 -24.36 -4.67
CA THR A 772 -5.83 -25.02 -5.71
C THR A 772 -5.97 -24.29 -7.02
N LEU A 773 -4.83 -23.89 -7.59
CA LEU A 773 -4.71 -23.35 -8.93
C LEU A 773 -4.09 -24.42 -9.84
N GLU A 774 -4.76 -24.73 -10.92
CA GLU A 774 -4.28 -25.62 -11.99
C GLU A 774 -4.24 -24.81 -13.29
N ARG A 775 -3.26 -25.12 -14.15
CA ARG A 775 -3.18 -24.56 -15.50
C ARG A 775 -3.36 -25.65 -16.54
N SER A 776 -4.07 -25.36 -17.61
CA SER A 776 -4.17 -26.20 -18.79
C SER A 776 -3.30 -25.72 -19.96
N TYR A 777 -2.42 -24.77 -19.73
CA TYR A 777 -1.47 -24.19 -20.67
C TYR A 777 -0.07 -24.77 -20.44
N SER A 778 0.70 -25.01 -21.50
CA SER A 778 2.03 -25.63 -21.41
C SER A 778 3.15 -24.70 -20.94
N GLY A 779 2.94 -23.38 -21.03
CA GLY A 779 3.85 -22.34 -20.56
C GLY A 779 3.54 -21.83 -19.16
N VAL A 780 4.39 -20.99 -18.60
CA VAL A 780 4.12 -20.24 -17.37
C VAL A 780 3.05 -19.19 -17.65
N ILE A 781 2.07 -19.06 -16.74
CA ILE A 781 1.14 -17.94 -16.75
C ILE A 781 1.55 -17.03 -15.59
N GLU A 782 2.20 -15.92 -15.94
CA GLU A 782 2.73 -14.97 -14.95
C GLU A 782 1.66 -13.99 -14.45
N ASN A 783 1.89 -13.42 -13.29
CA ASN A 783 1.06 -12.36 -12.70
C ASN A 783 -0.42 -12.74 -12.60
N VAL A 784 -0.71 -13.90 -12.04
CA VAL A 784 -2.07 -14.34 -11.72
C VAL A 784 -2.44 -13.82 -10.34
N VAL A 785 -3.64 -13.24 -10.22
CA VAL A 785 -4.24 -12.93 -8.93
C VAL A 785 -5.33 -13.93 -8.61
N ILE A 786 -5.20 -14.60 -7.48
CA ILE A 786 -6.26 -15.42 -6.90
C ILE A 786 -6.98 -14.57 -5.86
N THR A 787 -8.29 -14.44 -6.01
CA THR A 787 -9.14 -13.71 -5.06
C THR A 787 -10.16 -14.64 -4.45
N ASP A 788 -10.20 -14.70 -3.12
CA ASP A 788 -11.25 -15.40 -2.40
C ASP A 788 -12.11 -14.41 -1.62
N LEU A 789 -13.41 -14.38 -1.94
CA LEU A 789 -14.41 -13.54 -1.29
C LEU A 789 -14.96 -14.29 -0.07
N LEU A 790 -14.79 -13.69 1.10
CA LEU A 790 -15.17 -14.30 2.36
C LEU A 790 -16.65 -14.05 2.69
N PRO A 791 -17.35 -15.06 3.19
CA PRO A 791 -18.67 -14.86 3.79
C PRO A 791 -18.55 -14.04 5.07
N ALA A 792 -19.56 -13.24 5.36
CA ALA A 792 -19.55 -12.25 6.44
C ALA A 792 -19.32 -12.85 7.85
N GLY A 793 -19.61 -14.10 8.05
CA GLY A 793 -19.38 -14.79 9.33
C GLY A 793 -17.95 -15.25 9.57
N PHE A 794 -17.06 -15.15 8.59
CA PHE A 794 -15.65 -15.53 8.71
C PHE A 794 -14.75 -14.32 8.90
N GLU A 795 -13.69 -14.49 9.68
CA GLU A 795 -12.58 -13.55 9.78
C GLU A 795 -11.26 -14.28 9.50
N ILE A 796 -10.36 -13.62 8.76
CA ILE A 796 -9.05 -14.19 8.45
C ILE A 796 -8.17 -14.14 9.70
N GLU A 797 -7.60 -15.30 10.06
CA GLU A 797 -6.50 -15.35 11.03
C GLU A 797 -5.26 -14.68 10.44
N ASN A 798 -4.44 -14.05 11.30
CA ASN A 798 -3.32 -13.26 10.84
C ASN A 798 -2.32 -14.12 10.02
N PRO A 799 -2.26 -13.98 8.68
CA PRO A 799 -1.41 -14.83 7.84
C PRO A 799 0.09 -14.52 7.96
N ARG A 800 0.45 -13.49 8.74
CA ARG A 800 1.85 -13.09 8.98
C ARG A 800 2.49 -13.82 10.16
N THR A 801 1.70 -14.52 11.00
CA THR A 801 2.25 -15.42 11.99
C THR A 801 2.70 -16.67 11.26
N LYS A 802 4.03 -16.93 11.25
CA LYS A 802 4.62 -18.10 10.58
C LYS A 802 4.07 -19.45 11.12
N ASP A 803 3.53 -19.44 12.32
CA ASP A 803 3.02 -20.62 13.00
C ASP A 803 1.54 -20.39 13.41
N ILE A 804 0.63 -20.53 12.43
CA ILE A 804 -0.81 -20.58 12.75
C ILE A 804 -1.10 -21.97 13.32
N PRO A 805 -1.50 -22.09 14.60
CA PRO A 805 -1.85 -23.39 15.18
C PRO A 805 -2.96 -24.05 14.36
N GLY A 806 -2.74 -25.31 13.94
CA GLY A 806 -3.68 -26.05 13.09
C GLY A 806 -3.30 -26.09 11.62
N MET A 807 -2.11 -25.60 11.24
CA MET A 807 -1.59 -25.70 9.87
C MET A 807 -0.32 -26.57 9.76
N GLU A 808 0.08 -27.24 10.83
CA GLU A 808 1.31 -28.04 10.90
C GLU A 808 1.30 -29.28 9.96
N TRP A 809 0.11 -29.72 9.55
CA TRP A 809 -0.07 -30.81 8.59
C TRP A 809 0.23 -30.41 7.13
N ILE A 810 0.32 -29.11 6.83
CA ILE A 810 0.56 -28.61 5.48
C ILE A 810 2.06 -28.69 5.19
N LYS A 811 2.44 -29.57 4.26
CA LYS A 811 3.85 -29.77 3.88
C LYS A 811 4.22 -29.17 2.53
N ASP A 812 3.26 -29.08 1.61
CA ASP A 812 3.48 -28.67 0.21
C ASP A 812 2.68 -27.42 -0.18
N ALA A 813 2.65 -26.42 0.69
CA ALA A 813 2.02 -25.14 0.36
C ALA A 813 2.87 -24.34 -0.65
N ALA A 814 2.23 -23.89 -1.71
CA ALA A 814 2.84 -22.93 -2.61
C ALA A 814 2.96 -21.55 -1.92
N THR A 815 4.06 -20.87 -2.14
CA THR A 815 4.28 -19.52 -1.61
C THR A 815 3.88 -18.49 -2.66
N PRO A 816 2.98 -17.55 -2.33
CA PRO A 816 2.64 -16.46 -3.25
C PRO A 816 3.79 -15.44 -3.31
N THR A 817 3.91 -14.77 -4.45
CA THR A 817 4.85 -13.64 -4.62
C THR A 817 4.48 -12.47 -3.72
N ALA A 818 3.17 -12.22 -3.55
CA ALA A 818 2.65 -11.22 -2.61
C ALA A 818 1.27 -11.63 -2.09
N LEU A 819 0.89 -11.08 -0.94
CA LEU A 819 -0.39 -11.33 -0.28
C LEU A 819 -1.03 -10.01 0.14
N ASP A 820 -2.29 -9.79 -0.27
CA ASP A 820 -3.10 -8.67 0.21
C ASP A 820 -4.32 -9.22 0.95
N VAL A 821 -4.47 -8.84 2.22
CA VAL A 821 -5.53 -9.29 3.10
C VAL A 821 -6.43 -8.12 3.44
N ARG A 822 -7.72 -8.29 3.16
CA ARG A 822 -8.78 -7.31 3.49
C ARG A 822 -9.81 -7.95 4.41
N ASP A 823 -10.75 -7.16 4.90
CA ASP A 823 -11.80 -7.62 5.81
C ASP A 823 -12.83 -8.54 5.13
N ASP A 824 -12.98 -8.46 3.81
CA ASP A 824 -13.96 -9.22 3.02
C ASP A 824 -13.34 -10.20 2.02
N ARG A 825 -12.01 -10.19 1.86
CA ARG A 825 -11.33 -11.02 0.87
C ARG A 825 -9.83 -11.16 1.12
N ILE A 826 -9.25 -12.14 0.45
CA ILE A 826 -7.81 -12.33 0.37
C ILE A 826 -7.38 -12.41 -1.10
N HIS A 827 -6.26 -11.80 -1.44
CA HIS A 827 -5.63 -11.86 -2.75
C HIS A 827 -4.27 -12.50 -2.65
N PHE A 828 -4.03 -13.54 -3.44
CA PHE A 828 -2.71 -14.14 -3.64
C PHE A 828 -2.21 -13.73 -5.02
N PHE A 829 -1.04 -13.12 -5.07
CA PHE A 829 -0.37 -12.79 -6.32
C PHE A 829 0.66 -13.88 -6.60
N VAL A 830 0.53 -14.54 -7.73
CA VAL A 830 1.24 -15.77 -8.01
C VAL A 830 1.61 -15.88 -9.49
N ASP A 831 2.58 -16.71 -9.80
CA ASP A 831 2.79 -17.22 -11.14
C ASP A 831 2.36 -18.69 -11.19
N ALA A 832 1.55 -19.04 -12.19
CA ALA A 832 1.19 -20.44 -12.41
C ALA A 832 2.34 -21.17 -13.11
N ASN A 833 3.39 -21.49 -12.33
CA ASN A 833 4.63 -22.13 -12.78
C ASN A 833 4.48 -23.64 -12.96
N TYR A 834 3.66 -24.27 -12.09
CA TYR A 834 3.46 -25.72 -12.06
C TYR A 834 2.05 -26.07 -12.51
N ASN A 835 1.84 -27.33 -12.88
CA ASN A 835 0.53 -27.81 -13.28
C ASN A 835 -0.53 -27.67 -12.18
N LYS A 836 -0.09 -27.75 -10.93
CA LYS A 836 -0.95 -27.61 -9.76
C LYS A 836 -0.19 -26.96 -8.61
N GLN A 837 -0.79 -25.91 -8.02
CA GLN A 837 -0.27 -25.20 -6.86
C GLN A 837 -1.41 -25.03 -5.86
N THR A 838 -1.15 -25.24 -4.57
CA THR A 838 -2.17 -25.05 -3.54
C THR A 838 -1.69 -24.04 -2.51
N TYR A 839 -2.51 -23.04 -2.26
CA TYR A 839 -2.30 -21.98 -1.30
C TYR A 839 -3.24 -22.16 -0.13
N TYR A 840 -2.78 -21.90 1.08
CA TYR A 840 -3.58 -22.10 2.29
C TYR A 840 -3.63 -20.83 3.12
N TYR A 841 -4.77 -20.61 3.74
CA TYR A 841 -4.93 -19.59 4.76
C TYR A 841 -6.00 -20.05 5.77
N ALA A 842 -5.97 -19.46 6.95
CA ALA A 842 -6.88 -19.82 8.02
C ALA A 842 -7.93 -18.73 8.24
N VAL A 843 -9.15 -19.15 8.52
CA VAL A 843 -10.24 -18.28 8.93
C VAL A 843 -10.90 -18.83 10.20
N ARG A 844 -11.51 -17.92 10.95
CA ARG A 844 -12.34 -18.30 12.11
C ARG A 844 -13.79 -17.98 11.83
N ALA A 845 -14.68 -18.91 12.17
CA ALA A 845 -16.10 -18.69 12.17
C ALA A 845 -16.47 -17.84 13.41
N VAL A 846 -16.67 -16.54 13.24
CA VAL A 846 -16.81 -15.62 14.38
C VAL A 846 -18.25 -15.23 14.70
N SER A 847 -19.09 -15.12 13.68
CA SER A 847 -20.47 -14.64 13.85
C SER A 847 -21.48 -15.70 13.46
N PRO A 848 -22.37 -16.14 14.37
CA PRO A 848 -23.46 -17.07 14.01
C PRO A 848 -24.42 -16.44 13.01
N GLY A 849 -24.94 -17.27 12.09
CA GLY A 849 -25.85 -16.78 11.05
C GLY A 849 -25.81 -17.57 9.76
N ASN A 850 -26.50 -17.04 8.75
CA ASN A 850 -26.52 -17.57 7.39
C ASN A 850 -25.93 -16.52 6.45
N TYR A 851 -24.87 -16.87 5.76
CA TYR A 851 -24.08 -15.93 4.97
C TYR A 851 -23.83 -16.42 3.57
N LYS A 852 -24.00 -15.55 2.60
CA LYS A 852 -23.62 -15.82 1.21
C LYS A 852 -22.09 -15.85 1.07
N MET A 853 -21.60 -16.84 0.39
CA MET A 853 -20.20 -17.01 0.05
C MET A 853 -19.98 -16.69 -1.42
N GLY A 854 -19.13 -15.73 -1.71
CA GLY A 854 -18.73 -15.42 -3.07
C GLY A 854 -17.83 -16.49 -3.69
N PRO A 855 -17.56 -16.39 -4.99
CA PRO A 855 -16.66 -17.28 -5.70
C PRO A 855 -15.20 -17.04 -5.29
N VAL A 856 -14.38 -18.08 -5.45
CA VAL A 856 -12.94 -17.89 -5.62
C VAL A 856 -12.67 -17.65 -7.09
N SER A 857 -11.85 -16.67 -7.41
CA SER A 857 -11.40 -16.35 -8.77
C SER A 857 -9.89 -16.48 -8.93
N ALA A 858 -9.46 -16.73 -10.15
CA ALA A 858 -8.07 -16.60 -10.56
C ALA A 858 -8.06 -15.89 -11.93
N ASP A 859 -7.34 -14.77 -12.00
CA ASP A 859 -7.29 -13.93 -13.19
C ASP A 859 -5.83 -13.56 -13.49
N ALA A 860 -5.38 -13.76 -14.74
CA ALA A 860 -4.09 -13.23 -15.16
C ALA A 860 -4.23 -11.72 -15.38
N MET A 861 -3.44 -10.93 -14.63
CA MET A 861 -3.57 -9.46 -14.59
C MET A 861 -3.37 -8.77 -15.94
N TYR A 862 -2.65 -9.39 -16.84
CA TYR A 862 -2.26 -8.79 -18.14
C TYR A 862 -2.87 -9.50 -19.35
N ASN A 863 -3.59 -10.59 -19.13
CA ASN A 863 -4.30 -11.29 -20.20
C ASN A 863 -5.61 -11.91 -19.68
N GLY A 864 -6.70 -11.23 -19.91
CA GLY A 864 -8.02 -11.65 -19.44
C GLY A 864 -8.58 -12.93 -20.08
N GLU A 865 -7.90 -13.52 -21.06
CA GLU A 865 -8.25 -14.85 -21.57
C GLU A 865 -7.97 -15.94 -20.53
N TYR A 866 -7.02 -15.69 -19.60
CA TYR A 866 -6.65 -16.64 -18.57
C TYR A 866 -7.37 -16.32 -17.26
N HIS A 867 -8.47 -17.02 -17.02
CA HIS A 867 -9.29 -16.82 -15.82
C HIS A 867 -9.97 -18.11 -15.36
N SER A 868 -10.44 -18.10 -14.12
CA SER A 868 -11.30 -19.16 -13.58
C SER A 868 -12.13 -18.62 -12.41
N TYR A 869 -13.40 -19.03 -12.34
CA TYR A 869 -14.36 -18.66 -11.29
C TYR A 869 -15.08 -19.87 -10.79
N ASN A 870 -15.11 -20.12 -9.45
CA ASN A 870 -15.75 -21.31 -8.88
C ASN A 870 -16.19 -21.12 -7.43
N GLY A 871 -17.17 -21.89 -7.00
CA GLY A 871 -17.43 -22.20 -5.59
C GLY A 871 -18.17 -21.14 -4.79
N ALA A 872 -19.12 -20.41 -5.40
CA ALA A 872 -20.09 -19.61 -4.66
C ALA A 872 -21.13 -20.49 -3.93
N GLY A 873 -21.71 -19.95 -2.83
CA GLY A 873 -22.70 -20.71 -2.06
C GLY A 873 -23.22 -19.95 -0.83
N VAL A 874 -23.68 -20.70 0.14
CA VAL A 874 -24.14 -20.19 1.43
C VAL A 874 -23.46 -21.01 2.54
N ILE A 875 -22.97 -20.33 3.56
CA ILE A 875 -22.49 -20.97 4.78
C ILE A 875 -23.50 -20.74 5.92
N HIS A 876 -23.50 -21.71 6.85
CA HIS A 876 -24.27 -21.62 8.08
C HIS A 876 -23.32 -21.77 9.26
N ILE A 877 -23.33 -20.79 10.16
CA ILE A 877 -22.57 -20.83 11.41
C ILE A 877 -23.57 -20.91 12.56
N SER A 878 -23.48 -21.98 13.34
CA SER A 878 -24.26 -22.16 14.57
C SER A 878 -23.46 -21.67 15.78
N ASP A 879 -24.17 -21.43 16.87
CA ASP A 879 -23.56 -21.17 18.19
C ASP A 879 -22.72 -22.35 18.67
#